data_257e7aab4b2b5cd9724308fbb11c0cd0
#
_entry.id   257e7aab4b2b5cd9724308fbb11c0cd0
#
_cell.length_a   1.000
_cell.length_b   1.000
_cell.length_c   1.000
_cell.angle_alpha   90.00
_cell.angle_beta   90.00
_cell.angle_gamma   90.00
#
_symmetry.space_group_name_H-M   'P 1'
#
loop_
_entity.id
_entity.type
_entity.pdbx_description
1 polymer ?
#
loop_
_entity_poly.entity_id
_entity_poly.type
_entity_poly.pdbx_seq_one_letter_code
_entity_poly.pdbx_strand_id
1 'polypeptide(L)'
;MSRVSVIATNFTAGELSEELFGRVDIAKYNNGAETLENFMVMPHGGISRRPGTRFVKEVKSSAAKTRLIPFEFSTTQAYCIELGNLYARFYKEQGAILEANKTISGATKANPCVITATSHGYSNGDEVYITSVVGMTELNGKYYKIKNKATNTFELTDIDDVNINSSAFTTYGSAGTAARVYTIATTFETDDLFDIQFAQSADVLYLAHPDYAPKKISRTAHTTWTIEDVVYTDGPYQDENLTTTTLTPNATTGSAKTITASAVTGINGGAGFAATDVGRLISIGHQAAAWAASTSYAVGVVKRNSGNVYECIKAGTSAGSGGPSGEGDEIVDNNVTWKFLRDGGIQWGYATVTGFTNTTVVVVTVDATFGGTSGETKWRLGAWSGTSGYPAAVAFYEQRLFWAGSTEQPQTLWGSKSGDYENHTPGTLDDDPVIYTLATDQVNAIRWLSPGKVMAVGTVGGEFVISGSTTSDPLTPTNVRVVREGTRGSHTHKPVRVDNTVIFIQRQQRKLREFTYAFESDSYQSPDLTILSPQVAKGGISEIAYQQEPNTTIWGVKADGQLVGLTYLRDQQVIAWHRHKIGGVSGACTITVSDFANIAAGTVLKFTKSNGQTVTFTSETAGSGAPTDTDFGFRPNESNNTTADNIFTRINAHADFTVANPAAAVVTVEETLRKGAAPLTVESSDTARLTTTNQEISIVESLSV
;
A
#
# COMPACT_ATOMS: atom_id res chain seq x y z
N MET A 1 -19.28 52.86 -22.51
CA MET A 1 -18.98 52.19 -21.24
C MET A 1 -17.49 51.81 -21.24
N SER A 2 -16.73 52.34 -20.31
CA SER A 2 -15.33 51.98 -20.17
C SER A 2 -15.23 50.51 -19.76
N ARG A 3 -14.43 49.73 -20.46
CA ARG A 3 -14.16 48.32 -20.14
C ARG A 3 -13.35 48.29 -18.88
N VAL A 4 -13.92 47.86 -17.75
CA VAL A 4 -13.18 47.63 -16.52
C VAL A 4 -12.50 46.26 -16.65
N SER A 5 -11.18 46.27 -16.71
CA SER A 5 -10.40 45.03 -16.66
C SER A 5 -10.21 44.64 -15.18
N VAL A 6 -10.70 43.49 -14.82
CA VAL A 6 -10.41 42.90 -13.49
C VAL A 6 -8.98 42.38 -13.53
N ILE A 7 -8.14 42.80 -12.61
CA ILE A 7 -6.76 42.34 -12.47
C ILE A 7 -6.74 41.23 -11.43
N ALA A 8 -6.37 40.01 -11.84
CA ALA A 8 -6.03 38.92 -10.90
C ALA A 8 -4.61 39.17 -10.39
N THR A 9 -4.46 39.41 -9.10
CA THR A 9 -3.16 39.71 -8.48
C THR A 9 -2.45 38.49 -7.92
N ASN A 10 -3.18 37.40 -7.66
CA ASN A 10 -2.64 36.13 -7.19
C ASN A 10 -3.61 34.96 -7.50
N PHE A 11 -3.16 33.73 -7.24
CA PHE A 11 -3.91 32.50 -7.48
C PHE A 11 -3.99 31.61 -6.22
N THR A 12 -3.93 32.20 -5.04
CA THR A 12 -3.90 31.48 -3.75
C THR A 12 -5.17 30.69 -3.43
N ALA A 13 -6.25 30.88 -4.18
CA ALA A 13 -7.46 30.07 -4.09
C ALA A 13 -7.45 28.86 -5.04
N GLY A 14 -6.44 28.78 -5.94
CA GLY A 14 -6.32 27.65 -6.85
C GLY A 14 -7.39 27.60 -7.94
N GLU A 15 -7.67 26.39 -8.40
CA GLU A 15 -8.76 26.13 -9.34
C GLU A 15 -10.11 26.18 -8.62
N LEU A 16 -11.05 26.96 -9.15
CA LEU A 16 -12.38 27.13 -8.57
C LEU A 16 -13.44 26.35 -9.35
N SER A 17 -14.48 25.94 -8.66
CA SER A 17 -15.63 25.26 -9.26
C SER A 17 -16.44 26.21 -10.18
N GLU A 18 -17.01 25.65 -11.23
CA GLU A 18 -17.99 26.33 -12.10
C GLU A 18 -19.20 26.84 -11.30
N GLU A 19 -19.55 26.19 -10.19
CA GLU A 19 -20.64 26.60 -9.29
C GLU A 19 -20.41 27.97 -8.63
N LEU A 20 -19.15 28.44 -8.64
CA LEU A 20 -18.76 29.74 -8.10
C LEU A 20 -18.74 30.86 -9.15
N PHE A 21 -19.01 30.55 -10.42
CA PHE A 21 -18.94 31.56 -11.49
C PHE A 21 -19.92 32.71 -11.21
N GLY A 22 -19.40 33.92 -11.30
CA GLY A 22 -20.15 35.13 -10.99
C GLY A 22 -20.31 35.48 -9.50
N ARG A 23 -19.79 34.63 -8.58
CA ARG A 23 -19.83 34.88 -7.11
C ARG A 23 -18.71 35.84 -6.67
N VAL A 24 -18.77 37.08 -7.19
CA VAL A 24 -17.79 38.13 -6.85
C VAL A 24 -17.84 38.59 -5.39
N ASP A 25 -18.87 38.18 -4.65
CA ASP A 25 -19.05 38.41 -3.22
C ASP A 25 -18.10 37.53 -2.37
N ILE A 26 -17.58 36.45 -2.93
CA ILE A 26 -16.64 35.57 -2.26
C ILE A 26 -15.21 36.13 -2.40
N ALA A 27 -14.57 36.47 -1.28
CA ALA A 27 -13.22 37.06 -1.28
C ALA A 27 -12.17 36.24 -2.06
N LYS A 28 -12.28 34.90 -2.04
CA LYS A 28 -11.39 33.99 -2.74
C LYS A 28 -11.63 33.94 -4.26
N TYR A 29 -12.77 34.46 -4.76
CA TYR A 29 -13.12 34.37 -6.19
C TYR A 29 -12.09 35.07 -7.09
N ASN A 30 -11.65 36.26 -6.70
CA ASN A 30 -10.68 37.04 -7.48
C ASN A 30 -9.24 36.50 -7.40
N ASN A 31 -8.99 35.54 -6.50
CA ASN A 31 -7.70 34.93 -6.26
C ASN A 31 -7.61 33.48 -6.79
N GLY A 32 -8.54 33.08 -7.64
CA GLY A 32 -8.59 31.75 -8.23
C GLY A 32 -8.59 31.79 -9.75
N ALA A 33 -8.58 30.61 -10.34
CA ALA A 33 -8.67 30.41 -11.78
C ALA A 33 -9.76 29.37 -12.09
N GLU A 34 -10.37 29.47 -13.27
CA GLU A 34 -11.32 28.47 -13.79
C GLU A 34 -10.64 27.11 -13.99
N THR A 35 -9.43 27.12 -14.50
CA THR A 35 -8.65 25.91 -14.78
C THR A 35 -7.18 26.15 -14.46
N LEU A 36 -6.59 25.27 -13.66
CA LEU A 36 -5.16 25.23 -13.35
C LEU A 36 -4.62 23.83 -13.69
N GLU A 37 -4.22 23.67 -14.94
CA GLU A 37 -3.70 22.39 -15.43
C GLU A 37 -2.21 22.49 -15.75
N ASN A 38 -1.40 21.59 -15.17
CA ASN A 38 0.06 21.55 -15.27
C ASN A 38 0.78 22.81 -14.72
N PHE A 39 0.10 23.55 -13.86
CA PHE A 39 0.69 24.66 -13.10
C PHE A 39 0.60 24.34 -11.60
N MET A 40 1.58 24.79 -10.87
CA MET A 40 1.61 24.76 -9.40
C MET A 40 1.39 26.18 -8.88
N VAL A 41 0.57 26.31 -7.86
CA VAL A 41 0.39 27.60 -7.18
C VAL A 41 1.52 27.76 -6.16
N MET A 42 2.21 28.91 -6.25
CA MET A 42 3.27 29.24 -5.31
C MET A 42 2.69 29.90 -4.05
N PRO A 43 3.29 29.72 -2.88
CA PRO A 43 2.80 30.33 -1.63
C PRO A 43 2.59 31.84 -1.70
N HIS A 44 3.38 32.53 -2.50
CA HIS A 44 3.32 33.98 -2.71
C HIS A 44 2.20 34.44 -3.67
N GLY A 45 1.40 33.50 -4.19
CA GLY A 45 0.26 33.81 -5.07
C GLY A 45 0.54 33.72 -6.55
N GLY A 46 1.80 33.59 -6.97
CA GLY A 46 2.13 33.33 -8.38
C GLY A 46 1.83 31.88 -8.77
N ILE A 47 1.83 31.60 -10.07
CA ILE A 47 1.78 30.24 -10.60
C ILE A 47 3.07 29.94 -11.34
N SER A 48 3.53 28.69 -11.22
CA SER A 48 4.71 28.17 -11.89
C SER A 48 4.34 26.95 -12.71
N ARG A 49 4.94 26.79 -13.87
CA ARG A 49 4.79 25.58 -14.64
C ARG A 49 5.32 24.38 -13.85
N ARG A 50 4.56 23.28 -13.82
CA ARG A 50 5.02 22.05 -13.16
C ARG A 50 6.36 21.59 -13.76
N PRO A 51 7.35 21.23 -12.95
CA PRO A 51 8.59 20.62 -13.45
C PRO A 51 8.29 19.35 -14.26
N GLY A 52 9.17 19.03 -15.20
CA GLY A 52 9.07 17.79 -15.95
C GLY A 52 9.17 16.56 -15.07
N THR A 53 8.62 15.44 -15.54
CA THR A 53 8.79 14.12 -14.90
C THR A 53 9.91 13.34 -15.56
N ARG A 54 10.61 12.53 -14.78
CA ARG A 54 11.61 11.61 -15.29
C ARG A 54 11.07 10.19 -15.20
N PHE A 55 11.08 9.49 -16.32
CA PHE A 55 10.81 8.06 -16.33
C PHE A 55 11.98 7.29 -15.70
N VAL A 56 11.71 6.43 -14.75
CA VAL A 56 12.70 5.59 -14.08
C VAL A 56 12.69 4.19 -14.69
N LYS A 57 11.56 3.52 -14.59
CA LYS A 57 11.37 2.16 -15.09
C LYS A 57 9.89 1.81 -15.14
N GLU A 58 9.51 0.90 -16.03
CA GLU A 58 8.19 0.29 -15.98
C GLU A 58 8.07 -0.71 -14.83
N VAL A 59 6.86 -0.86 -14.29
CA VAL A 59 6.54 -1.88 -13.31
C VAL A 59 6.67 -3.29 -13.92
N LYS A 60 6.67 -4.32 -13.09
CA LYS A 60 6.84 -5.71 -13.56
C LYS A 60 5.73 -6.17 -14.52
N SER A 61 4.52 -5.65 -14.36
CA SER A 61 3.37 -5.90 -15.24
C SER A 61 2.52 -4.65 -15.33
N SER A 62 2.50 -4.01 -16.49
CA SER A 62 1.70 -2.81 -16.75
C SER A 62 0.18 -3.08 -16.79
N ALA A 63 -0.24 -4.35 -16.80
CA ALA A 63 -1.64 -4.75 -16.74
C ALA A 63 -2.23 -4.75 -15.32
N ALA A 64 -1.39 -4.63 -14.28
CA ALA A 64 -1.79 -4.67 -12.89
C ALA A 64 -1.36 -3.41 -12.16
N LYS A 65 -2.24 -2.88 -11.29
CA LYS A 65 -1.89 -1.75 -10.43
C LYS A 65 -0.77 -2.11 -9.47
N THR A 66 0.05 -1.12 -9.16
CA THR A 66 1.11 -1.21 -8.17
C THR A 66 1.00 -0.08 -7.18
N ARG A 67 1.54 -0.26 -5.98
CA ARG A 67 1.59 0.76 -4.95
C ARG A 67 3.03 1.10 -4.60
N LEU A 68 3.31 2.37 -4.44
CA LEU A 68 4.60 2.88 -3.98
C LEU A 68 4.55 3.19 -2.49
N ILE A 69 5.54 2.71 -1.73
CA ILE A 69 5.68 2.99 -0.31
C ILE A 69 7.06 3.59 -0.05
N PRO A 70 7.15 4.75 0.63
CA PRO A 70 8.42 5.32 1.03
C PRO A 70 9.08 4.50 2.13
N PHE A 71 10.41 4.40 2.09
CA PHE A 71 11.22 3.79 3.14
C PHE A 71 12.46 4.65 3.39
N GLU A 72 12.51 5.31 4.52
CA GLU A 72 13.59 6.22 4.89
C GLU A 72 14.58 5.51 5.80
N PHE A 73 15.77 5.17 5.28
CA PHE A 73 16.83 4.59 6.08
C PHE A 73 17.63 5.65 6.86
N SER A 74 17.88 6.77 6.21
CA SER A 74 18.59 7.92 6.80
C SER A 74 18.25 9.19 6.03
N THR A 75 18.66 10.34 6.54
CA THR A 75 18.50 11.64 5.89
C THR A 75 19.12 11.75 4.49
N THR A 76 20.01 10.82 4.13
CA THR A 76 20.70 10.78 2.82
C THR A 76 20.35 9.55 1.99
N GLN A 77 19.65 8.58 2.56
CA GLN A 77 19.29 7.33 1.88
C GLN A 77 17.81 7.02 2.07
N ALA A 78 17.05 7.29 1.05
CA ALA A 78 15.66 6.91 0.95
C ALA A 78 15.47 5.85 -0.16
N TYR A 79 14.51 4.98 0.03
CA TYR A 79 14.08 3.99 -0.93
C TYR A 79 12.61 4.21 -1.25
N CYS A 80 12.23 3.82 -2.45
CA CYS A 80 10.84 3.64 -2.82
C CYS A 80 10.60 2.14 -3.03
N ILE A 81 9.62 1.60 -2.33
CA ILE A 81 9.21 0.20 -2.45
C ILE A 81 8.02 0.16 -3.42
N GLU A 82 8.15 -0.57 -4.52
CA GLU A 82 7.06 -0.92 -5.42
C GLU A 82 6.46 -2.23 -4.93
N LEU A 83 5.23 -2.20 -4.44
CA LEU A 83 4.43 -3.39 -4.19
C LEU A 83 3.55 -3.66 -5.40
N GLY A 84 3.64 -4.86 -5.94
CA GLY A 84 2.78 -5.34 -7.01
C GLY A 84 2.21 -6.72 -6.69
N ASN A 85 1.53 -7.32 -7.65
CA ASN A 85 0.89 -8.62 -7.47
C ASN A 85 1.90 -9.71 -7.09
N LEU A 86 1.91 -10.10 -5.81
CA LEU A 86 2.78 -11.12 -5.21
C LEU A 86 4.29 -10.80 -5.27
N TYR A 87 4.68 -9.53 -5.39
CA TYR A 87 6.08 -9.13 -5.38
C TYR A 87 6.31 -7.74 -4.76
N ALA A 88 7.58 -7.49 -4.37
CA ALA A 88 8.10 -6.17 -4.07
C ALA A 88 9.42 -5.92 -4.81
N ARG A 89 9.61 -4.68 -5.30
CA ARG A 89 10.83 -4.15 -5.91
C ARG A 89 11.26 -2.88 -5.18
N PHE A 90 12.51 -2.57 -5.30
CA PHE A 90 13.13 -1.48 -4.53
C PHE A 90 13.86 -0.54 -5.47
N TYR A 91 13.67 0.75 -5.24
CA TYR A 91 14.29 1.82 -6.01
C TYR A 91 15.10 2.73 -5.10
N LYS A 92 16.23 3.21 -5.60
CA LYS A 92 17.09 4.16 -4.94
C LYS A 92 17.76 5.05 -5.98
N GLU A 93 17.95 6.33 -5.67
CA GLU A 93 18.72 7.26 -6.54
C GLU A 93 18.23 7.23 -8.00
N GLN A 94 16.90 7.18 -8.19
CA GLN A 94 16.24 7.20 -9.49
C GLN A 94 16.53 5.95 -10.37
N GLY A 95 16.85 4.82 -9.77
CA GLY A 95 17.07 3.55 -10.45
C GLY A 95 16.55 2.36 -9.65
N ALA A 96 16.24 1.27 -10.33
CA ALA A 96 15.92 0.01 -9.68
C ALA A 96 17.18 -0.58 -9.04
N ILE A 97 17.02 -1.22 -7.87
CA ILE A 97 18.12 -1.98 -7.26
C ILE A 97 18.35 -3.24 -8.07
N LEU A 98 19.62 -3.47 -8.41
CA LEU A 98 20.06 -4.60 -9.21
C LEU A 98 20.87 -5.58 -8.37
N GLU A 99 20.74 -6.87 -8.68
CA GLU A 99 21.59 -7.90 -8.12
C GLU A 99 23.02 -7.84 -8.73
N ALA A 100 23.90 -8.69 -8.24
CA ALA A 100 25.27 -8.75 -8.75
C ALA A 100 25.32 -9.06 -10.26
N ASN A 101 26.19 -8.33 -10.96
CA ASN A 101 26.39 -8.47 -12.38
C ASN A 101 26.80 -9.91 -12.78
N LYS A 102 26.22 -10.41 -13.87
CA LYS A 102 26.69 -11.59 -14.59
C LYS A 102 27.39 -11.17 -15.88
N THR A 103 28.56 -11.72 -16.14
CA THR A 103 29.33 -11.39 -17.34
C THR A 103 28.66 -12.01 -18.57
N ILE A 104 28.46 -11.20 -19.60
CA ILE A 104 28.03 -11.64 -20.92
C ILE A 104 29.28 -12.06 -21.72
N SER A 105 29.22 -13.26 -22.27
CA SER A 105 30.28 -13.81 -23.14
C SER A 105 29.87 -13.97 -24.59
N GLY A 106 28.61 -13.71 -24.94
CA GLY A 106 28.09 -13.76 -26.30
C GLY A 106 26.68 -13.20 -26.42
N ALA A 107 26.38 -12.66 -27.62
CA ALA A 107 25.04 -12.28 -28.02
C ALA A 107 24.84 -12.55 -29.50
N THR A 108 23.71 -13.16 -29.88
CA THR A 108 23.44 -13.53 -31.27
C THR A 108 22.79 -12.39 -32.05
N LYS A 109 23.07 -12.33 -33.36
CA LYS A 109 22.34 -11.52 -34.34
C LYS A 109 21.17 -12.33 -34.89
N ALA A 110 20.11 -12.46 -34.13
CA ALA A 110 18.96 -13.32 -34.46
C ALA A 110 17.64 -12.75 -33.92
N ASN A 111 16.54 -13.37 -34.27
CA ASN A 111 15.23 -13.16 -33.67
C ASN A 111 14.73 -14.51 -33.11
N PRO A 112 14.68 -14.69 -31.78
CA PRO A 112 15.09 -13.78 -30.72
C PRO A 112 16.61 -13.60 -30.57
N CYS A 113 17.02 -12.50 -29.93
CA CYS A 113 18.39 -12.31 -29.45
C CYS A 113 18.67 -13.26 -28.29
N VAL A 114 19.72 -14.09 -28.41
CA VAL A 114 20.17 -15.01 -27.35
C VAL A 114 21.43 -14.47 -26.71
N ILE A 115 21.42 -14.33 -25.38
CA ILE A 115 22.58 -13.94 -24.59
C ILE A 115 23.24 -15.18 -23.99
N THR A 116 24.56 -15.21 -24.03
CA THR A 116 25.37 -16.21 -23.32
C THR A 116 25.98 -15.58 -22.07
N ALA A 117 25.64 -16.14 -20.91
CA ALA A 117 26.20 -15.76 -19.60
C ALA A 117 26.30 -17.01 -18.73
N THR A 118 27.52 -17.45 -18.43
CA THR A 118 27.76 -18.72 -17.73
C THR A 118 27.17 -18.69 -16.33
N SER A 119 26.42 -19.75 -15.99
CA SER A 119 25.81 -19.96 -14.66
C SER A 119 25.06 -18.72 -14.15
N HIS A 120 24.26 -18.09 -15.01
CA HIS A 120 23.60 -16.82 -14.69
C HIS A 120 22.58 -16.94 -13.55
N GLY A 121 21.91 -18.08 -13.37
CA GLY A 121 20.97 -18.33 -12.27
C GLY A 121 19.63 -17.60 -12.40
N TYR A 122 19.31 -17.08 -13.59
CA TYR A 122 18.05 -16.39 -13.86
C TYR A 122 16.90 -17.35 -14.18
N SER A 123 15.68 -16.88 -14.05
CA SER A 123 14.44 -17.58 -14.37
C SER A 123 13.69 -16.89 -15.52
N ASN A 124 12.81 -17.63 -16.20
CA ASN A 124 11.91 -17.03 -17.18
C ASN A 124 11.03 -15.99 -16.47
N GLY A 125 10.86 -14.81 -17.09
CA GLY A 125 10.13 -13.69 -16.53
C GLY A 125 10.97 -12.77 -15.66
N ASP A 126 12.22 -13.13 -15.30
CA ASP A 126 13.14 -12.19 -14.65
C ASP A 126 13.45 -11.02 -15.60
N GLU A 127 13.61 -9.84 -15.04
CA GLU A 127 14.08 -8.68 -15.79
C GLU A 127 15.55 -8.41 -15.50
N VAL A 128 16.32 -8.17 -16.55
CA VAL A 128 17.75 -7.85 -16.46
C VAL A 128 18.07 -6.53 -17.14
N TYR A 129 18.98 -5.78 -16.52
CA TYR A 129 19.57 -4.58 -17.11
C TYR A 129 20.89 -4.94 -17.76
N ILE A 130 21.04 -4.62 -19.04
CA ILE A 130 22.26 -4.93 -19.81
C ILE A 130 23.08 -3.64 -20.01
N THR A 131 24.38 -3.76 -19.79
CA THR A 131 25.31 -2.64 -19.95
C THR A 131 26.70 -3.12 -20.35
N SER A 132 27.53 -2.19 -20.86
CA SER A 132 28.95 -2.38 -21.18
C SER A 132 29.22 -3.45 -22.26
N VAL A 133 28.25 -3.78 -23.07
CA VAL A 133 28.46 -4.65 -24.26
C VAL A 133 29.24 -3.85 -25.30
N VAL A 134 30.31 -4.46 -25.82
CA VAL A 134 31.13 -3.89 -26.89
C VAL A 134 30.72 -4.54 -28.22
N GLY A 135 30.56 -3.75 -29.25
CA GLY A 135 30.06 -4.16 -30.56
C GLY A 135 28.53 -3.99 -30.64
N MET A 136 27.75 -4.88 -30.05
CA MET A 136 26.26 -4.82 -30.02
C MET A 136 25.77 -3.82 -28.97
N THR A 137 26.14 -2.56 -29.13
CA THR A 137 25.84 -1.49 -28.17
C THR A 137 24.36 -1.15 -28.05
N GLU A 138 23.54 -1.57 -29.01
CA GLU A 138 22.08 -1.39 -29.02
C GLU A 138 21.38 -2.08 -27.83
N LEU A 139 22.08 -3.04 -27.19
CA LEU A 139 21.60 -3.71 -25.98
C LEU A 139 21.81 -2.89 -24.72
N ASN A 140 22.77 -1.94 -24.73
CA ASN A 140 23.19 -1.24 -23.53
C ASN A 140 22.16 -0.25 -23.01
N GLY A 141 22.09 -0.11 -21.68
CA GLY A 141 21.26 0.87 -21.00
C GLY A 141 19.77 0.55 -21.01
N LYS A 142 19.42 -0.71 -21.23
CA LYS A 142 18.01 -1.15 -21.34
C LYS A 142 17.69 -2.32 -20.44
N TYR A 143 16.43 -2.42 -20.06
CA TYR A 143 15.85 -3.56 -19.37
C TYR A 143 15.25 -4.53 -20.37
N TYR A 144 15.44 -5.81 -20.12
CA TYR A 144 14.90 -6.90 -20.94
C TYR A 144 14.33 -7.98 -20.04
N LYS A 145 13.29 -8.66 -20.52
CA LYS A 145 12.71 -9.81 -19.83
C LYS A 145 13.32 -11.10 -20.40
N ILE A 146 13.51 -12.06 -19.52
CA ILE A 146 14.16 -13.34 -19.87
C ILE A 146 13.12 -14.38 -20.30
N LYS A 147 13.39 -15.04 -21.40
CA LYS A 147 12.60 -16.15 -21.93
C LYS A 147 13.51 -17.32 -22.32
N ASN A 148 12.95 -18.53 -22.34
CA ASN A 148 13.63 -19.76 -22.77
C ASN A 148 15.03 -19.93 -22.15
N LYS A 149 15.13 -19.70 -20.82
CA LYS A 149 16.39 -19.80 -20.09
C LYS A 149 16.97 -21.24 -20.15
N ALA A 150 18.26 -21.35 -20.38
CA ALA A 150 19.08 -22.55 -20.14
C ALA A 150 20.10 -22.25 -19.03
N THR A 151 21.03 -23.16 -18.75
CA THR A 151 22.03 -22.96 -17.68
C THR A 151 22.96 -21.77 -17.96
N ASN A 152 23.31 -21.56 -19.24
CA ASN A 152 24.30 -20.56 -19.64
C ASN A 152 23.76 -19.58 -20.69
N THR A 153 22.51 -19.71 -21.14
CA THR A 153 21.93 -18.84 -22.16
C THR A 153 20.48 -18.49 -21.85
N PHE A 154 20.04 -17.36 -22.38
CA PHE A 154 18.65 -16.93 -22.32
C PHE A 154 18.30 -16.03 -23.50
N GLU A 155 17.03 -16.05 -23.88
CA GLU A 155 16.48 -15.17 -24.90
C GLU A 155 16.01 -13.86 -24.28
N LEU A 156 16.08 -12.79 -25.06
CA LEU A 156 15.59 -11.48 -24.66
C LEU A 156 14.22 -11.17 -25.28
N THR A 157 13.32 -10.68 -24.46
CA THR A 157 12.10 -10.00 -24.89
C THR A 157 12.07 -8.57 -24.31
N ASP A 158 11.21 -7.73 -24.85
CA ASP A 158 10.80 -6.52 -24.14
C ASP A 158 9.84 -6.88 -23.00
N ILE A 159 9.31 -5.85 -22.32
CA ILE A 159 8.42 -6.05 -21.16
C ILE A 159 7.07 -6.68 -21.56
N ASP A 160 6.66 -6.51 -22.81
CA ASP A 160 5.42 -7.04 -23.38
C ASP A 160 5.58 -8.45 -23.98
N ASP A 161 6.68 -9.13 -23.63
CA ASP A 161 7.04 -10.49 -24.10
C ASP A 161 7.31 -10.58 -25.61
N VAL A 162 7.53 -9.46 -26.31
CA VAL A 162 7.91 -9.45 -27.72
C VAL A 162 9.41 -9.71 -27.85
N ASN A 163 9.77 -10.68 -28.71
CA ASN A 163 11.16 -11.07 -28.92
C ASN A 163 12.02 -9.89 -29.42
N ILE A 164 13.19 -9.70 -28.83
CA ILE A 164 14.16 -8.74 -29.32
C ILE A 164 14.79 -9.26 -30.60
N ASN A 165 14.51 -8.61 -31.73
CA ASN A 165 15.11 -8.91 -33.01
C ASN A 165 16.44 -8.13 -33.13
N SER A 166 17.55 -8.84 -32.96
CA SER A 166 18.91 -8.29 -33.08
C SER A 166 19.56 -8.52 -34.46
N SER A 167 18.81 -8.99 -35.46
CA SER A 167 19.36 -9.29 -36.78
C SER A 167 20.04 -8.09 -37.46
N ALA A 168 19.55 -6.89 -37.21
CA ALA A 168 20.10 -5.62 -37.71
C ALA A 168 21.11 -4.94 -36.77
N PHE A 169 21.31 -5.48 -35.56
CA PHE A 169 22.24 -4.86 -34.58
C PHE A 169 23.71 -5.06 -35.02
N THR A 170 24.57 -4.25 -34.43
CA THR A 170 26.03 -4.43 -34.59
C THR A 170 26.46 -5.82 -34.07
N THR A 171 27.48 -6.43 -34.68
CA THR A 171 27.95 -7.73 -34.21
C THR A 171 28.51 -7.63 -32.80
N TYR A 172 28.18 -8.58 -31.93
CA TYR A 172 28.77 -8.67 -30.59
C TYR A 172 30.30 -8.81 -30.71
N GLY A 173 31.03 -7.96 -30.04
CA GLY A 173 32.47 -7.97 -30.01
C GLY A 173 33.03 -8.66 -28.77
N SER A 174 32.72 -8.10 -27.61
CA SER A 174 33.19 -8.59 -26.31
C SER A 174 32.46 -7.91 -25.15
N ALA A 175 32.79 -8.32 -23.94
CA ALA A 175 32.36 -7.73 -22.66
C ALA A 175 30.84 -7.66 -22.49
N GLY A 176 30.39 -6.86 -21.52
CA GLY A 176 29.00 -6.69 -21.16
C GLY A 176 28.62 -7.41 -19.88
N THR A 177 27.64 -6.85 -19.20
CA THR A 177 27.07 -7.41 -18.00
C THR A 177 25.55 -7.40 -18.07
N ALA A 178 24.92 -8.40 -17.45
CA ALA A 178 23.48 -8.45 -17.16
C ALA A 178 23.31 -8.48 -15.64
N ALA A 179 22.44 -7.64 -15.11
CA ALA A 179 22.09 -7.62 -13.69
C ALA A 179 20.59 -7.73 -13.54
N ARG A 180 20.12 -8.70 -12.73
CA ARG A 180 18.70 -8.88 -12.47
C ARG A 180 18.16 -7.77 -11.59
N VAL A 181 16.94 -7.32 -11.89
CA VAL A 181 16.20 -6.40 -11.01
C VAL A 181 15.87 -7.13 -9.71
N TYR A 182 16.36 -6.60 -8.58
CA TYR A 182 16.13 -7.21 -7.29
C TYR A 182 14.64 -7.22 -6.94
N THR A 183 14.12 -8.40 -6.69
CA THR A 183 12.69 -8.62 -6.44
C THR A 183 12.53 -9.65 -5.34
N ILE A 184 11.67 -9.39 -4.37
CA ILE A 184 11.24 -10.39 -3.38
C ILE A 184 9.78 -10.78 -3.61
N ALA A 185 9.40 -11.99 -3.23
CA ALA A 185 8.02 -12.45 -3.25
C ALA A 185 7.26 -11.85 -2.06
N THR A 186 5.98 -11.54 -2.26
CA THR A 186 5.04 -11.16 -1.21
C THR A 186 3.79 -12.03 -1.29
N THR A 187 2.90 -11.89 -0.32
CA THR A 187 1.60 -12.59 -0.30
C THR A 187 0.44 -11.69 -0.73
N PHE A 188 0.70 -10.40 -0.98
CA PHE A 188 -0.35 -9.42 -1.31
C PHE A 188 -0.70 -9.50 -2.79
N GLU A 189 -1.99 -9.56 -3.08
CA GLU A 189 -2.53 -9.49 -4.44
C GLU A 189 -2.81 -8.04 -4.83
N THR A 190 -3.11 -7.80 -6.11
CA THR A 190 -3.32 -6.44 -6.65
C THR A 190 -4.40 -5.66 -5.91
N ASP A 191 -5.51 -6.33 -5.56
CA ASP A 191 -6.66 -5.68 -4.94
C ASP A 191 -6.41 -5.29 -3.48
N ASP A 192 -5.43 -5.91 -2.82
CA ASP A 192 -5.09 -5.67 -1.41
C ASP A 192 -4.15 -4.47 -1.22
N LEU A 193 -3.38 -4.11 -2.27
CA LEU A 193 -2.23 -3.21 -2.13
C LEU A 193 -2.58 -1.85 -1.52
N PHE A 194 -3.76 -1.30 -1.84
CA PHE A 194 -4.16 0.04 -1.39
C PHE A 194 -4.80 0.05 0.00
N ASP A 195 -5.16 -1.12 0.54
CA ASP A 195 -5.63 -1.25 1.92
C ASP A 195 -4.50 -1.51 2.93
N ILE A 196 -3.27 -1.75 2.46
CA ILE A 196 -2.10 -1.88 3.32
C ILE A 196 -1.83 -0.56 4.03
N GLN A 197 -1.80 -0.58 5.36
CA GLN A 197 -1.28 0.50 6.19
C GLN A 197 0.14 0.16 6.66
N PHE A 198 0.96 1.17 6.89
CA PHE A 198 2.36 0.93 7.25
C PHE A 198 2.89 1.94 8.25
N ALA A 199 3.84 1.48 9.07
CA ALA A 199 4.61 2.32 9.99
C ALA A 199 6.06 1.84 10.04
N GLN A 200 7.01 2.77 9.99
CA GLN A 200 8.43 2.44 9.96
C GLN A 200 9.10 2.82 11.27
N SER A 201 10.03 1.95 11.71
CA SER A 201 10.99 2.24 12.77
C SER A 201 12.37 1.74 12.32
N ALA A 202 13.33 2.63 12.16
CA ALA A 202 14.66 2.33 11.65
C ALA A 202 14.61 1.49 10.35
N ASP A 203 15.21 0.30 10.35
CA ASP A 203 15.30 -0.61 9.20
C ASP A 203 14.11 -1.57 9.06
N VAL A 204 13.03 -1.36 9.82
CA VAL A 204 11.84 -2.22 9.82
C VAL A 204 10.60 -1.43 9.48
N LEU A 205 9.87 -1.88 8.47
CA LEU A 205 8.57 -1.37 8.06
C LEU A 205 7.49 -2.39 8.42
N TYR A 206 6.62 -2.06 9.37
CA TYR A 206 5.48 -2.88 9.75
C TYR A 206 4.29 -2.61 8.83
N LEU A 207 3.63 -3.67 8.40
CA LEU A 207 2.50 -3.64 7.47
C LEU A 207 1.26 -4.23 8.13
N ALA A 208 0.14 -3.53 8.04
CA ALA A 208 -1.18 -3.95 8.49
C ALA A 208 -2.12 -4.11 7.28
N HIS A 209 -2.89 -5.20 7.27
CA HIS A 209 -3.96 -5.43 6.31
C HIS A 209 -5.02 -6.34 6.98
N PRO A 210 -6.33 -6.07 6.83
CA PRO A 210 -7.38 -6.81 7.55
C PRO A 210 -7.44 -8.31 7.24
N ASP A 211 -6.96 -8.75 6.08
CA ASP A 211 -7.03 -10.14 5.61
C ASP A 211 -5.70 -10.92 5.73
N TYR A 212 -4.62 -10.24 6.11
CA TYR A 212 -3.29 -10.85 6.25
C TYR A 212 -2.72 -10.65 7.65
N ALA A 213 -2.04 -11.66 8.16
CA ALA A 213 -1.27 -11.53 9.39
C ALA A 213 -0.32 -10.31 9.30
N PRO A 214 -0.17 -9.52 10.37
CA PRO A 214 0.77 -8.41 10.38
C PRO A 214 2.15 -8.85 9.90
N LYS A 215 2.73 -8.09 8.98
CA LYS A 215 4.03 -8.40 8.38
C LYS A 215 5.03 -7.29 8.66
N LYS A 216 6.31 -7.65 8.58
CA LYS A 216 7.40 -6.68 8.61
C LYS A 216 8.32 -6.88 7.41
N ILE A 217 8.70 -5.76 6.79
CA ILE A 217 9.77 -5.70 5.80
C ILE A 217 11.00 -5.19 6.52
N SER A 218 12.06 -5.99 6.53
CA SER A 218 13.33 -5.64 7.17
C SER A 218 14.43 -5.53 6.12
N ARG A 219 15.29 -4.51 6.29
CA ARG A 219 16.40 -4.24 5.40
C ARG A 219 17.73 -4.41 6.16
N THR A 220 18.65 -5.18 5.61
CA THR A 220 20.02 -5.28 6.14
C THR A 220 21.08 -4.77 5.15
N ALA A 221 20.78 -4.77 3.84
CA ALA A 221 21.62 -4.22 2.79
C ALA A 221 20.79 -3.80 1.59
N HIS A 222 21.40 -3.19 0.55
CA HIS A 222 20.70 -2.76 -0.67
C HIS A 222 19.95 -3.91 -1.36
N THR A 223 20.54 -5.10 -1.39
CA THR A 223 19.99 -6.32 -2.01
C THR A 223 19.65 -7.40 -0.98
N THR A 224 19.35 -6.99 0.25
CA THR A 224 18.99 -7.93 1.32
C THR A 224 17.81 -7.37 2.10
N TRP A 225 16.64 -7.74 1.64
CA TRP A 225 15.35 -7.40 2.22
C TRP A 225 14.59 -8.68 2.50
N THR A 226 13.89 -8.72 3.61
CA THR A 226 13.00 -9.81 3.99
C THR A 226 11.60 -9.30 4.22
N ILE A 227 10.59 -10.12 3.93
CA ILE A 227 9.21 -9.92 4.36
C ILE A 227 8.80 -11.16 5.14
N GLU A 228 8.35 -10.97 6.35
CA GLU A 228 7.97 -12.06 7.26
C GLU A 228 6.78 -11.65 8.12
N ASP A 229 6.07 -12.64 8.67
CA ASP A 229 5.02 -12.38 9.65
C ASP A 229 5.64 -11.90 10.95
N VAL A 230 4.96 -10.97 11.63
CA VAL A 230 5.37 -10.51 12.95
C VAL A 230 5.10 -11.63 13.95
N VAL A 231 6.13 -12.04 14.68
CA VAL A 231 6.04 -13.05 15.75
C VAL A 231 5.86 -12.32 17.08
N TYR A 232 4.72 -12.53 17.70
CA TYR A 232 4.38 -11.85 18.94
C TYR A 232 4.76 -12.64 20.18
N THR A 233 5.28 -11.92 21.16
CA THR A 233 5.47 -12.45 22.53
C THR A 233 4.18 -12.22 23.29
N ASP A 234 3.53 -13.32 23.73
CA ASP A 234 2.39 -13.39 24.66
C ASP A 234 1.25 -12.40 24.39
N GLY A 235 0.48 -12.66 23.35
CA GLY A 235 -0.69 -11.83 22.98
C GLY A 235 -0.52 -11.10 21.64
N PRO A 236 -1.42 -10.16 21.30
CA PRO A 236 -2.59 -9.74 22.09
C PRO A 236 -3.71 -10.79 22.11
N TYR A 237 -4.56 -10.70 23.11
CA TYR A 237 -5.67 -11.61 23.33
C TYR A 237 -7.03 -10.91 23.26
N GLN A 238 -8.05 -11.70 22.96
CA GLN A 238 -9.46 -11.39 23.23
C GLN A 238 -9.72 -11.44 24.74
N ASP A 239 -10.93 -11.05 25.14
CA ASP A 239 -11.38 -11.15 26.54
C ASP A 239 -11.28 -12.57 27.07
N GLU A 240 -11.07 -12.71 28.40
CA GLU A 240 -11.06 -14.00 29.07
C GLU A 240 -12.41 -14.70 28.89
N ASN A 241 -12.38 -16.02 28.68
CA ASN A 241 -13.56 -16.84 28.57
C ASN A 241 -14.47 -16.72 29.83
N LEU A 242 -15.72 -16.44 29.59
CA LEU A 242 -16.77 -16.37 30.62
C LEU A 242 -17.73 -17.57 30.60
N THR A 243 -17.49 -18.55 29.71
CA THR A 243 -18.33 -19.74 29.58
C THR A 243 -17.83 -20.89 30.47
N THR A 244 -18.58 -21.98 30.54
CA THR A 244 -18.16 -23.19 31.23
C THR A 244 -17.22 -24.09 30.40
N THR A 245 -16.91 -23.70 29.15
CA THR A 245 -16.01 -24.46 28.30
C THR A 245 -14.60 -24.47 28.89
N THR A 246 -14.03 -25.64 28.99
CA THR A 246 -12.63 -25.82 29.45
C THR A 246 -11.73 -26.13 28.27
N LEU A 247 -10.49 -25.64 28.33
CA LEU A 247 -9.41 -26.05 27.43
C LEU A 247 -8.43 -26.93 28.18
N THR A 248 -8.13 -28.10 27.62
CA THR A 248 -7.26 -29.13 28.22
C THR A 248 -6.06 -29.36 27.32
N PRO A 249 -4.86 -28.92 27.70
CA PRO A 249 -3.64 -29.26 26.97
C PRO A 249 -3.20 -30.69 27.33
N ASN A 250 -2.69 -31.46 26.35
CA ASN A 250 -2.17 -32.79 26.59
C ASN A 250 -0.73 -32.82 27.15
N ALA A 251 -0.06 -31.66 27.12
CA ALA A 251 1.28 -31.50 27.68
C ALA A 251 1.52 -30.04 28.09
N THR A 252 2.44 -29.79 29.00
CA THR A 252 2.79 -28.45 29.47
C THR A 252 3.82 -27.74 28.58
N THR A 253 4.56 -28.46 27.74
CA THR A 253 5.65 -27.97 26.89
C THR A 253 5.74 -28.76 25.58
N GLY A 254 6.43 -28.20 24.59
CA GLY A 254 6.83 -28.89 23.36
C GLY A 254 5.95 -28.59 22.16
N SER A 255 6.36 -29.05 20.99
CA SER A 255 5.68 -28.91 19.73
C SER A 255 4.78 -30.11 19.42
N ALA A 256 3.86 -29.93 18.45
CA ALA A 256 2.89 -30.94 18.05
C ALA A 256 2.05 -31.48 19.22
N LYS A 257 1.68 -30.62 20.14
CA LYS A 257 0.77 -30.93 21.25
C LYS A 257 -0.66 -30.63 20.88
N THR A 258 -1.62 -31.11 21.64
CA THR A 258 -3.03 -30.83 21.38
C THR A 258 -3.65 -30.07 22.55
N ILE A 259 -4.54 -29.16 22.20
CA ILE A 259 -5.49 -28.56 23.14
C ILE A 259 -6.88 -29.05 22.74
N THR A 260 -7.62 -29.60 23.72
CA THR A 260 -8.98 -30.11 23.56
C THR A 260 -9.97 -29.24 24.34
N ALA A 261 -10.98 -28.73 23.67
CA ALA A 261 -12.09 -28.00 24.27
C ALA A 261 -13.20 -28.97 24.69
N SER A 262 -13.81 -28.76 25.88
CA SER A 262 -14.96 -29.56 26.35
C SER A 262 -16.25 -29.26 25.56
N ALA A 263 -16.36 -28.09 24.94
CA ALA A 263 -17.46 -27.63 24.09
C ALA A 263 -16.97 -26.58 23.11
N VAL A 264 -17.79 -26.19 22.17
CA VAL A 264 -17.48 -25.10 21.22
C VAL A 264 -17.91 -23.72 21.73
N THR A 265 -18.74 -23.67 22.77
CA THR A 265 -19.25 -22.41 23.35
C THR A 265 -18.10 -21.50 23.80
N GLY A 266 -18.13 -20.24 23.41
CA GLY A 266 -17.08 -19.25 23.71
C GLY A 266 -15.89 -19.27 22.72
N ILE A 267 -15.80 -20.26 21.85
CA ILE A 267 -14.78 -20.33 20.80
C ILE A 267 -15.40 -19.84 19.49
N ASN A 268 -14.86 -18.76 18.90
CA ASN A 268 -15.32 -18.20 17.63
C ASN A 268 -16.86 -17.99 17.56
N GLY A 269 -17.40 -17.33 18.59
CA GLY A 269 -18.86 -17.10 18.68
C GLY A 269 -19.71 -18.37 18.84
N GLY A 270 -19.12 -19.50 19.22
CA GLY A 270 -19.78 -20.80 19.37
C GLY A 270 -19.60 -21.74 18.18
N ALA A 271 -18.87 -21.34 17.14
CA ALA A 271 -18.57 -22.19 15.99
C ALA A 271 -17.46 -23.24 16.28
N GLY A 272 -16.69 -23.03 17.35
CA GLY A 272 -15.51 -23.84 17.66
C GLY A 272 -14.26 -23.42 16.88
N PHE A 273 -13.18 -24.17 17.03
CA PHE A 273 -11.95 -23.92 16.26
C PHE A 273 -12.17 -24.10 14.76
N ALA A 274 -11.37 -23.39 13.96
CA ALA A 274 -11.38 -23.44 12.50
C ALA A 274 -9.96 -23.63 11.93
N ALA A 275 -9.86 -24.08 10.69
CA ALA A 275 -8.56 -24.19 9.99
C ALA A 275 -7.85 -22.82 9.86
N THR A 276 -8.63 -21.75 9.81
CA THR A 276 -8.20 -20.35 9.78
C THR A 276 -7.69 -19.83 11.13
N ASP A 277 -7.74 -20.63 12.22
CA ASP A 277 -7.10 -20.31 13.49
C ASP A 277 -5.63 -20.73 13.54
N VAL A 278 -5.08 -21.39 12.50
CA VAL A 278 -3.64 -21.67 12.42
C VAL A 278 -2.86 -20.35 12.45
N GLY A 279 -1.85 -20.26 13.34
CA GLY A 279 -1.12 -19.05 13.67
C GLY A 279 -1.67 -18.28 14.87
N ARG A 280 -2.89 -18.57 15.33
CA ARG A 280 -3.52 -17.92 16.49
C ARG A 280 -2.89 -18.37 17.79
N LEU A 281 -2.76 -17.44 18.74
CA LEU A 281 -2.34 -17.78 20.11
C LEU A 281 -3.51 -18.33 20.94
N ILE A 282 -3.20 -19.20 21.88
CA ILE A 282 -4.12 -19.66 22.94
C ILE A 282 -3.38 -19.54 24.26
N SER A 283 -3.93 -18.79 25.22
CA SER A 283 -3.39 -18.68 26.56
C SER A 283 -4.31 -19.39 27.57
N ILE A 284 -3.74 -20.21 28.47
CA ILE A 284 -4.48 -20.96 29.47
C ILE A 284 -3.88 -20.68 30.85
N GLY A 285 -4.73 -20.31 31.80
CA GLY A 285 -4.38 -19.97 33.16
C GLY A 285 -4.64 -21.14 34.12
N HIS A 286 -3.60 -21.83 34.58
CA HIS A 286 -3.69 -22.84 35.61
C HIS A 286 -3.33 -22.27 36.98
N GLN A 287 -3.87 -22.84 38.04
CA GLN A 287 -3.38 -22.52 39.37
C GLN A 287 -1.92 -22.92 39.49
N ALA A 288 -1.02 -21.98 39.76
CA ALA A 288 0.40 -22.28 39.92
C ALA A 288 0.62 -23.26 41.06
N ALA A 289 1.56 -24.19 40.88
CA ALA A 289 1.92 -25.12 41.93
C ALA A 289 2.44 -24.36 43.17
N ALA A 290 2.04 -24.80 44.36
CA ALA A 290 2.44 -24.15 45.60
C ALA A 290 3.97 -24.24 45.79
N TRP A 291 4.54 -23.17 46.37
CA TRP A 291 5.90 -23.21 46.89
C TRP A 291 5.99 -24.28 47.99
N ALA A 292 7.12 -24.90 48.11
CA ALA A 292 7.40 -25.89 49.17
C ALA A 292 8.71 -25.54 49.89
N ALA A 293 8.70 -25.73 51.18
CA ALA A 293 9.86 -25.52 52.03
C ALA A 293 10.99 -26.51 51.74
N SER A 294 12.24 -26.08 51.95
CA SER A 294 13.45 -26.91 51.83
C SER A 294 13.54 -27.68 50.50
N THR A 295 13.03 -27.10 49.44
CA THR A 295 12.93 -27.73 48.11
C THR A 295 13.90 -27.07 47.15
N SER A 296 14.57 -27.86 46.31
CA SER A 296 15.47 -27.35 45.26
C SER A 296 14.65 -26.91 44.05
N TYR A 297 14.92 -25.70 43.56
CA TYR A 297 14.28 -25.11 42.38
C TYR A 297 15.31 -24.73 41.32
N ALA A 298 15.00 -25.03 40.10
CA ALA A 298 15.78 -24.59 38.93
C ALA A 298 15.28 -23.23 38.43
N VAL A 299 16.11 -22.52 37.71
CA VAL A 299 15.73 -21.27 37.01
C VAL A 299 14.57 -21.52 36.05
N GLY A 300 13.61 -20.59 36.00
CA GLY A 300 12.39 -20.69 35.18
C GLY A 300 11.23 -21.45 35.84
N VAL A 301 11.45 -22.07 37.01
CA VAL A 301 10.34 -22.74 37.75
C VAL A 301 9.41 -21.70 38.35
N VAL A 302 8.11 -21.85 38.06
CA VAL A 302 7.07 -20.98 38.58
C VAL A 302 6.35 -21.60 39.76
N LYS A 303 6.14 -20.83 40.84
CA LYS A 303 5.47 -21.25 42.08
C LYS A 303 4.59 -20.15 42.62
N ARG A 304 3.52 -20.53 43.32
CA ARG A 304 2.69 -19.55 44.07
C ARG A 304 3.00 -19.59 45.57
N ASN A 305 2.99 -18.43 46.19
CA ASN A 305 3.05 -18.31 47.64
C ASN A 305 2.19 -17.12 48.08
N SER A 306 1.36 -17.28 49.11
CA SER A 306 0.51 -16.24 49.68
C SER A 306 -0.37 -15.50 48.66
N GLY A 307 -0.85 -16.19 47.59
CA GLY A 307 -1.68 -15.62 46.55
C GLY A 307 -0.92 -15.06 45.35
N ASN A 308 0.38 -14.85 45.45
CA ASN A 308 1.22 -14.35 44.39
C ASN A 308 1.95 -15.46 43.62
N VAL A 309 2.33 -15.18 42.36
CA VAL A 309 3.10 -16.08 41.51
C VAL A 309 4.52 -15.55 41.35
N TYR A 310 5.47 -16.41 41.47
CA TYR A 310 6.90 -16.12 41.44
C TYR A 310 7.62 -17.03 40.47
N GLU A 311 8.60 -16.51 39.76
CA GLU A 311 9.54 -17.27 38.94
C GLU A 311 10.91 -17.36 39.60
N CYS A 312 11.50 -18.52 39.63
CA CYS A 312 12.86 -18.74 40.11
C CYS A 312 13.85 -18.14 39.07
N ILE A 313 14.54 -17.06 39.42
CA ILE A 313 15.58 -16.43 38.58
C ILE A 313 16.99 -16.87 38.97
N LYS A 314 17.18 -17.45 40.16
CA LYS A 314 18.44 -18.06 40.61
C LYS A 314 18.15 -19.39 41.28
N ALA A 315 18.70 -20.44 40.73
CA ALA A 315 18.53 -21.81 41.26
C ALA A 315 19.14 -21.97 42.65
N GLY A 316 18.50 -22.78 43.47
CA GLY A 316 18.93 -23.09 44.83
C GLY A 316 17.89 -23.86 45.61
N THR A 317 18.10 -23.98 46.93
CA THR A 317 17.15 -24.62 47.87
C THR A 317 16.43 -23.54 48.65
N SER A 318 15.11 -23.61 48.69
CA SER A 318 14.22 -22.66 49.40
C SER A 318 14.40 -22.73 50.93
N ALA A 319 13.93 -21.72 51.62
CA ALA A 319 13.90 -21.67 53.07
C ALA A 319 13.03 -22.79 53.68
N GLY A 320 13.22 -23.08 54.96
CA GLY A 320 12.42 -24.05 55.68
C GLY A 320 10.98 -23.58 56.00
N SER A 321 10.68 -22.29 55.77
CA SER A 321 9.36 -21.70 55.96
C SER A 321 9.27 -20.33 55.32
N GLY A 322 8.06 -19.79 55.17
CA GLY A 322 7.75 -18.43 54.65
C GLY A 322 7.61 -18.37 53.15
N GLY A 323 8.62 -18.72 52.40
CA GLY A 323 8.65 -18.59 50.94
C GLY A 323 8.73 -17.14 50.44
N PRO A 324 8.76 -16.93 49.11
CA PRO A 324 8.86 -15.60 48.53
C PRO A 324 7.62 -14.76 48.86
N SER A 325 7.81 -13.48 49.16
CA SER A 325 6.73 -12.54 49.48
C SER A 325 7.05 -11.12 48.94
N GLY A 326 6.02 -10.36 48.65
CA GLY A 326 6.15 -9.03 48.05
C GLY A 326 6.21 -9.06 46.51
N GLU A 327 6.48 -7.92 45.89
CA GLU A 327 6.39 -7.68 44.41
C GLU A 327 7.76 -7.29 43.80
N GLY A 328 8.84 -7.73 44.40
CA GLY A 328 10.19 -7.40 43.92
C GLY A 328 10.67 -8.27 42.76
N ASP A 329 11.61 -7.74 42.01
CA ASP A 329 12.28 -8.47 40.90
C ASP A 329 13.36 -9.45 41.43
N GLU A 330 13.86 -9.26 42.66
CA GLU A 330 14.86 -10.10 43.30
C GLU A 330 14.47 -10.37 44.75
N ILE A 331 13.67 -11.41 44.99
CA ILE A 331 13.20 -11.81 46.30
C ILE A 331 14.04 -13.02 46.74
N VAL A 332 14.87 -12.85 47.77
CA VAL A 332 15.73 -13.90 48.30
C VAL A 332 14.95 -14.80 49.22
N ASP A 333 14.99 -16.11 48.99
CA ASP A 333 14.40 -17.19 49.76
C ASP A 333 15.48 -18.25 50.00
N ASN A 334 16.27 -18.07 51.07
CA ASN A 334 17.49 -18.83 51.34
C ASN A 334 18.51 -18.73 50.19
N ASN A 335 18.72 -19.81 49.43
CA ASN A 335 19.65 -19.80 48.29
C ASN A 335 18.97 -19.59 46.92
N VAL A 336 17.64 -19.54 46.91
CA VAL A 336 16.84 -19.27 45.71
C VAL A 336 16.56 -17.79 45.64
N THR A 337 16.56 -17.22 44.44
CA THR A 337 16.02 -15.87 44.21
C THR A 337 14.81 -15.98 43.28
N TRP A 338 13.74 -15.31 43.69
CA TRP A 338 12.47 -15.27 43.00
C TRP A 338 12.22 -13.88 42.42
N LYS A 339 11.57 -13.84 41.28
CA LYS A 339 10.97 -12.65 40.71
C LYS A 339 9.45 -12.73 40.86
N PHE A 340 8.82 -11.68 41.30
CA PHE A 340 7.37 -11.54 41.28
C PHE A 340 6.89 -11.48 39.82
N LEU A 341 5.89 -12.26 39.47
CA LEU A 341 5.26 -12.22 38.14
C LEU A 341 3.91 -11.52 38.18
N ARG A 342 3.05 -11.91 39.10
CA ARG A 342 1.69 -11.41 39.24
C ARG A 342 1.02 -11.86 40.53
N ASP A 343 -0.09 -11.22 40.88
CA ASP A 343 -1.04 -11.63 41.89
C ASP A 343 -2.01 -12.74 41.39
N GLY A 344 -2.98 -13.15 42.23
CA GLY A 344 -4.08 -14.06 41.90
C GLY A 344 -3.71 -15.53 41.78
N GLY A 345 -2.45 -15.92 41.95
CA GLY A 345 -2.01 -17.30 42.03
C GLY A 345 -2.12 -18.14 40.77
N ILE A 346 -2.38 -17.48 39.60
CA ILE A 346 -2.55 -18.14 38.30
C ILE A 346 -1.28 -18.01 37.47
N GLN A 347 -0.75 -19.16 37.02
CA GLN A 347 0.29 -19.25 36.01
C GLN A 347 -0.39 -19.30 34.64
N TRP A 348 -0.15 -18.29 33.83
CA TRP A 348 -0.54 -18.27 32.44
C TRP A 348 0.57 -18.83 31.56
N GLY A 349 0.24 -19.83 30.77
CA GLY A 349 1.08 -20.28 29.65
C GLY A 349 0.36 -20.03 28.34
N TYR A 350 1.11 -20.00 27.25
CA TYR A 350 0.51 -19.82 25.92
C TYR A 350 1.15 -20.74 24.88
N ALA A 351 0.42 -20.90 23.79
CA ALA A 351 0.81 -21.73 22.66
C ALA A 351 0.31 -21.13 21.36
N THR A 352 1.03 -21.39 20.29
CA THR A 352 0.63 -21.05 18.91
C THR A 352 -0.06 -22.26 18.27
N VAL A 353 -1.22 -22.05 17.67
CA VAL A 353 -1.93 -23.08 16.89
C VAL A 353 -1.15 -23.37 15.62
N THR A 354 -0.71 -24.60 15.43
CA THR A 354 0.06 -25.07 14.27
C THR A 354 -0.73 -26.00 13.36
N GLY A 355 -1.91 -26.44 13.80
CA GLY A 355 -2.78 -27.30 12.99
C GLY A 355 -4.20 -27.40 13.53
N PHE A 356 -5.12 -27.67 12.63
CA PHE A 356 -6.53 -27.86 12.93
C PHE A 356 -6.89 -29.35 12.79
N THR A 357 -7.55 -29.92 13.82
CA THR A 357 -8.03 -31.29 13.78
C THR A 357 -9.57 -31.32 13.58
N ASN A 358 -10.28 -30.60 14.44
CA ASN A 358 -11.73 -30.42 14.37
C ASN A 358 -12.17 -29.23 15.24
N THR A 359 -13.47 -28.94 15.30
CA THR A 359 -14.03 -27.78 16.02
C THR A 359 -13.72 -27.73 17.52
N THR A 360 -13.27 -28.82 18.12
CA THR A 360 -12.91 -28.90 19.56
C THR A 360 -11.43 -29.24 19.79
N VAL A 361 -10.65 -29.55 18.74
CA VAL A 361 -9.25 -29.99 18.91
C VAL A 361 -8.35 -29.25 17.92
N VAL A 362 -7.30 -28.63 18.44
CA VAL A 362 -6.21 -28.01 17.66
C VAL A 362 -4.86 -28.60 18.05
N VAL A 363 -3.91 -28.57 17.11
CA VAL A 363 -2.51 -28.88 17.34
C VAL A 363 -1.76 -27.59 17.61
N VAL A 364 -0.88 -27.58 18.60
CA VAL A 364 -0.16 -26.38 19.03
C VAL A 364 1.34 -26.64 19.24
N THR A 365 2.12 -25.60 19.19
CA THR A 365 3.44 -25.49 19.79
C THR A 365 3.31 -24.65 21.06
N VAL A 366 3.75 -25.18 22.19
CA VAL A 366 3.73 -24.48 23.48
C VAL A 366 4.94 -23.54 23.53
N ASP A 367 4.68 -22.24 23.56
CA ASP A 367 5.70 -21.17 23.54
C ASP A 367 6.09 -20.78 24.98
N ALA A 368 5.11 -20.76 25.90
CA ALA A 368 5.36 -20.61 27.34
C ALA A 368 4.65 -21.71 28.13
N THR A 369 5.38 -22.30 29.04
CA THR A 369 4.96 -23.48 29.82
C THR A 369 3.60 -23.29 30.49
N PHE A 370 2.64 -24.18 30.21
CA PHE A 370 1.38 -24.24 30.93
C PHE A 370 1.58 -24.67 32.39
N GLY A 371 0.80 -24.11 33.28
CA GLY A 371 0.86 -24.46 34.70
C GLY A 371 0.39 -25.91 35.03
N GLY A 372 -0.29 -26.57 34.08
CA GLY A 372 -0.83 -27.91 34.23
C GLY A 372 -1.43 -28.46 32.94
N THR A 373 -2.00 -29.66 33.02
CA THR A 373 -2.71 -30.36 31.95
C THR A 373 -4.19 -30.61 32.28
N SER A 374 -4.71 -30.02 33.37
CA SER A 374 -6.14 -30.03 33.69
C SER A 374 -6.94 -29.15 32.73
N GLY A 375 -8.22 -29.47 32.54
CA GLY A 375 -9.12 -28.60 31.81
C GLY A 375 -9.45 -27.33 32.61
N GLU A 376 -9.14 -26.16 32.06
CA GLU A 376 -9.35 -24.88 32.74
C GLU A 376 -10.37 -24.03 31.99
N THR A 377 -11.22 -23.31 32.73
CA THR A 377 -12.13 -22.30 32.17
C THR A 377 -11.46 -20.96 31.97
N LYS A 378 -10.31 -20.71 32.60
CA LYS A 378 -9.49 -19.52 32.45
C LYS A 378 -8.63 -19.64 31.21
N TRP A 379 -9.13 -19.13 30.07
CA TRP A 379 -8.35 -19.13 28.85
C TRP A 379 -8.74 -17.90 27.99
N ARG A 380 -7.85 -17.56 27.08
CA ARG A 380 -8.00 -16.47 26.12
C ARG A 380 -7.54 -16.95 24.75
N LEU A 381 -8.24 -16.52 23.70
CA LEU A 381 -7.78 -16.71 22.33
C LEU A 381 -7.02 -15.47 21.86
N GLY A 382 -6.03 -15.66 21.02
CA GLY A 382 -5.34 -14.57 20.36
C GLY A 382 -6.35 -13.67 19.63
N ALA A 383 -6.11 -12.37 19.66
CA ALA A 383 -7.02 -11.40 19.07
C ALA A 383 -7.11 -11.54 17.54
N TRP A 384 -6.05 -12.06 16.89
CA TRP A 384 -5.91 -12.11 15.45
C TRP A 384 -5.76 -13.52 14.91
N SER A 385 -6.48 -13.82 13.86
CA SER A 385 -6.42 -15.04 13.07
C SER A 385 -7.14 -14.86 11.75
N GLY A 386 -7.04 -15.83 10.84
CA GLY A 386 -7.89 -15.84 9.64
C GLY A 386 -9.39 -15.94 9.93
N THR A 387 -9.77 -16.33 11.16
CA THR A 387 -11.18 -16.36 11.62
C THR A 387 -11.61 -14.99 12.18
N SER A 388 -10.79 -14.37 13.05
CA SER A 388 -11.13 -13.11 13.72
C SER A 388 -10.73 -11.86 12.91
N GLY A 389 -10.02 -12.05 11.80
CA GLY A 389 -9.39 -10.98 11.03
C GLY A 389 -8.11 -10.44 11.68
N TYR A 390 -7.46 -9.57 10.97
CA TYR A 390 -6.21 -8.95 11.38
C TYR A 390 -6.35 -7.43 11.46
N PRO A 391 -5.41 -6.72 12.12
CA PRO A 391 -5.51 -5.27 12.26
C PRO A 391 -5.38 -4.56 10.90
N ALA A 392 -6.25 -3.58 10.68
CA ALA A 392 -6.28 -2.76 9.47
C ALA A 392 -5.38 -1.51 9.53
N ALA A 393 -4.96 -1.09 10.73
CA ALA A 393 -4.17 0.11 10.91
C ALA A 393 -2.98 -0.13 11.85
N VAL A 394 -1.87 0.60 11.60
CA VAL A 394 -0.64 0.52 12.39
C VAL A 394 0.00 1.89 12.52
N ALA A 395 0.51 2.23 13.71
CA ALA A 395 1.28 3.46 13.95
C ALA A 395 2.17 3.34 15.17
N PHE A 396 3.30 4.06 15.17
CA PHE A 396 4.11 4.26 16.38
C PHE A 396 3.60 5.46 17.18
N TYR A 397 3.44 5.28 18.48
CA TYR A 397 3.08 6.36 19.40
C TYR A 397 3.65 6.09 20.80
N GLU A 398 4.30 7.09 21.40
CA GLU A 398 4.89 6.99 22.75
C GLU A 398 5.70 5.70 22.99
N GLN A 399 6.65 5.42 22.08
CA GLN A 399 7.53 4.25 22.13
C GLN A 399 6.81 2.89 22.07
N ARG A 400 5.59 2.85 21.59
CA ARG A 400 4.79 1.64 21.38
C ARG A 400 4.40 1.50 19.92
N LEU A 401 4.24 0.28 19.45
CA LEU A 401 3.62 -0.02 18.19
C LEU A 401 2.15 -0.31 18.42
N PHE A 402 1.29 0.52 17.86
CA PHE A 402 -0.16 0.35 17.93
C PHE A 402 -0.69 -0.30 16.66
N TRP A 403 -1.52 -1.30 16.88
CA TRP A 403 -2.35 -1.94 15.88
C TRP A 403 -3.81 -1.61 16.16
N ALA A 404 -4.67 -1.57 15.14
CA ALA A 404 -6.07 -1.27 15.38
C ALA A 404 -7.00 -1.86 14.34
N GLY A 405 -8.22 -2.19 14.79
CA GLY A 405 -9.35 -2.52 13.93
C GLY A 405 -9.23 -3.86 13.20
N SER A 406 -9.60 -4.97 13.83
CA SER A 406 -9.78 -6.24 13.13
C SER A 406 -11.24 -6.43 12.73
N THR A 407 -11.52 -7.46 11.93
CA THR A 407 -12.88 -7.76 11.48
C THR A 407 -13.81 -8.06 12.66
N GLU A 408 -13.36 -8.83 13.63
CA GLU A 408 -14.16 -9.19 14.82
C GLU A 408 -14.15 -8.08 15.88
N GLN A 409 -13.05 -7.34 16.01
CA GLN A 409 -12.87 -6.25 16.97
C GLN A 409 -12.54 -4.92 16.26
N PRO A 410 -13.49 -4.36 15.48
CA PRO A 410 -13.22 -3.23 14.59
C PRO A 410 -12.90 -1.92 15.33
N GLN A 411 -13.23 -1.82 16.61
CA GLN A 411 -13.06 -0.63 17.44
C GLN A 411 -11.91 -0.74 18.45
N THR A 412 -11.14 -1.82 18.40
CA THR A 412 -10.10 -2.09 19.39
C THR A 412 -8.74 -1.65 18.90
N LEU A 413 -7.96 -1.06 19.82
CA LEU A 413 -6.54 -0.75 19.67
C LEU A 413 -5.73 -1.69 20.56
N TRP A 414 -4.58 -2.11 20.04
CA TRP A 414 -3.59 -2.90 20.76
C TRP A 414 -2.23 -2.22 20.65
N GLY A 415 -1.75 -1.66 21.75
CA GLY A 415 -0.41 -1.09 21.86
C GLY A 415 0.54 -2.11 22.45
N SER A 416 1.74 -2.23 21.91
CA SER A 416 2.80 -3.09 22.44
C SER A 416 3.32 -2.61 23.79
N LYS A 417 4.17 -3.42 24.43
CA LYS A 417 5.02 -2.98 25.54
C LYS A 417 5.92 -1.82 25.10
N SER A 418 6.17 -0.88 26.01
CA SER A 418 7.01 0.29 25.71
C SER A 418 8.44 -0.15 25.35
N GLY A 419 8.93 0.26 24.18
CA GLY A 419 10.26 -0.09 23.66
C GLY A 419 10.41 -1.52 23.13
N ASP A 420 9.39 -2.38 23.29
CA ASP A 420 9.38 -3.75 22.77
C ASP A 420 8.13 -3.97 21.89
N TYR A 421 8.28 -3.71 20.61
CA TYR A 421 7.19 -3.53 19.64
C TYR A 421 6.40 -4.79 19.30
N GLU A 422 6.99 -5.97 19.57
CA GLU A 422 6.39 -7.28 19.27
C GLU A 422 5.91 -7.99 20.55
N ASN A 423 5.96 -7.32 21.70
CA ASN A 423 5.56 -7.86 22.99
C ASN A 423 4.20 -7.33 23.41
N HIS A 424 3.25 -8.24 23.65
CA HIS A 424 1.90 -7.93 24.10
C HIS A 424 1.52 -8.68 25.38
N THR A 425 2.52 -9.05 26.21
CA THR A 425 2.30 -9.73 27.50
C THR A 425 1.35 -8.91 28.38
N PRO A 426 0.16 -9.43 28.72
CA PRO A 426 -0.80 -8.69 29.52
C PRO A 426 -0.28 -8.30 30.91
N GLY A 427 -0.44 -7.04 31.27
CA GLY A 427 -0.03 -6.49 32.57
C GLY A 427 -0.74 -5.18 32.89
N THR A 428 -0.38 -4.57 34.02
CA THR A 428 -0.99 -3.34 34.53
C THR A 428 0.04 -2.23 34.84
N LEU A 429 1.31 -2.51 34.62
CA LEU A 429 2.38 -1.51 34.81
C LEU A 429 2.35 -0.49 33.67
N ASP A 430 2.92 0.67 33.92
CA ASP A 430 2.88 1.80 32.97
C ASP A 430 3.56 1.47 31.61
N ASP A 431 4.52 0.57 31.58
CA ASP A 431 5.22 0.10 30.37
C ASP A 431 4.54 -1.08 29.69
N ASP A 432 3.55 -1.73 30.33
CA ASP A 432 2.84 -2.89 29.78
C ASP A 432 1.96 -2.53 28.56
N PRO A 433 1.59 -3.52 27.75
CA PRO A 433 0.73 -3.35 26.57
C PRO A 433 -0.62 -2.73 26.89
N VAL A 434 -1.07 -1.86 26.01
CA VAL A 434 -2.37 -1.16 26.13
C VAL A 434 -3.39 -1.85 25.21
N ILE A 435 -4.53 -2.26 25.76
CA ILE A 435 -5.68 -2.72 24.99
C ILE A 435 -6.87 -1.83 25.31
N TYR A 436 -7.46 -1.22 24.31
CA TYR A 436 -8.61 -0.34 24.50
C TYR A 436 -9.61 -0.45 23.37
N THR A 437 -10.89 -0.62 23.71
CA THR A 437 -12.00 -0.65 22.75
C THR A 437 -12.79 0.64 22.81
N LEU A 438 -12.95 1.33 21.67
CA LEU A 438 -13.72 2.57 21.57
C LEU A 438 -15.19 2.27 21.86
N ALA A 439 -15.73 2.84 22.93
CA ALA A 439 -17.16 2.73 23.26
C ALA A 439 -17.94 3.80 22.48
N THR A 440 -18.76 3.38 21.52
CA THR A 440 -19.57 4.27 20.69
C THR A 440 -20.98 3.70 20.47
N ASP A 441 -21.95 4.57 20.16
CA ASP A 441 -23.34 4.18 19.92
C ASP A 441 -23.52 3.29 18.66
N GLN A 442 -22.52 3.30 17.78
CA GLN A 442 -22.52 2.52 16.51
C GLN A 442 -21.17 1.87 16.35
N VAL A 443 -21.12 0.73 15.66
CA VAL A 443 -19.84 0.11 15.28
C VAL A 443 -19.09 1.03 14.33
N ASN A 444 -18.00 1.58 14.83
CA ASN A 444 -17.14 2.53 14.13
C ASN A 444 -15.77 1.89 13.88
N ALA A 445 -15.65 1.08 12.81
CA ALA A 445 -14.37 0.45 12.47
C ALA A 445 -13.26 1.49 12.32
N ILE A 446 -12.15 1.26 13.01
CA ILE A 446 -10.95 2.09 12.91
C ILE A 446 -10.36 1.92 11.51
N ARG A 447 -10.02 3.03 10.87
CA ARG A 447 -9.48 3.08 9.52
C ARG A 447 -8.02 3.49 9.48
N TRP A 448 -7.62 4.42 10.32
CA TRP A 448 -6.24 4.88 10.40
C TRP A 448 -5.92 5.45 11.78
N LEU A 449 -4.63 5.47 12.09
CA LEU A 449 -4.03 6.09 13.26
C LEU A 449 -3.07 7.18 12.79
N SER A 450 -3.08 8.34 13.45
CA SER A 450 -2.15 9.44 13.17
C SER A 450 -1.55 9.96 14.47
N PRO A 451 -0.30 9.60 14.79
CA PRO A 451 0.38 10.03 16.01
C PRO A 451 0.77 11.49 15.95
N GLY A 452 0.74 12.17 17.10
CA GLY A 452 1.13 13.56 17.29
C GLY A 452 1.33 13.86 18.75
N LYS A 453 0.92 15.06 19.19
CA LYS A 453 0.81 15.38 20.64
C LYS A 453 -0.22 14.48 21.32
N VAL A 454 -1.25 14.11 20.58
CA VAL A 454 -2.25 13.10 20.90
C VAL A 454 -2.36 12.16 19.71
N MET A 455 -2.88 10.97 19.88
CA MET A 455 -3.15 10.07 18.78
C MET A 455 -4.54 10.35 18.20
N ALA A 456 -4.59 10.84 16.95
CA ALA A 456 -5.83 10.97 16.21
C ALA A 456 -6.19 9.61 15.60
N VAL A 457 -7.47 9.25 15.69
CA VAL A 457 -8.02 7.98 15.19
C VAL A 457 -9.18 8.28 14.26
N GLY A 458 -9.05 7.89 13.00
CA GLY A 458 -10.14 7.96 12.04
C GLY A 458 -10.94 6.68 12.02
N THR A 459 -12.26 6.82 12.12
CA THR A 459 -13.20 5.70 12.03
C THR A 459 -14.22 5.92 10.92
N VAL A 460 -14.99 4.91 10.60
CA VAL A 460 -16.06 5.00 9.57
C VAL A 460 -17.09 6.10 9.90
N GLY A 461 -17.41 6.32 11.18
CA GLY A 461 -18.47 7.23 11.60
C GLY A 461 -17.99 8.50 12.27
N GLY A 462 -16.69 8.69 12.47
CA GLY A 462 -16.16 9.89 13.12
C GLY A 462 -14.68 9.85 13.42
N GLU A 463 -14.16 10.93 13.95
CA GLU A 463 -12.79 11.08 14.35
C GLU A 463 -12.70 11.17 15.87
N PHE A 464 -11.70 10.50 16.45
CA PHE A 464 -11.44 10.42 17.88
C PHE A 464 -10.02 10.90 18.18
N VAL A 465 -9.82 11.30 19.41
CA VAL A 465 -8.52 11.63 19.99
C VAL A 465 -8.27 10.72 21.19
N ILE A 466 -7.10 10.11 21.24
CA ILE A 466 -6.65 9.27 22.34
C ILE A 466 -5.43 9.90 23.00
N SER A 467 -5.46 9.99 24.32
CA SER A 467 -4.36 10.51 25.16
C SER A 467 -4.39 9.85 26.54
N GLY A 468 -3.43 10.16 27.39
CA GLY A 468 -3.56 9.98 28.83
C GLY A 468 -4.62 10.89 29.44
N SER A 469 -4.76 10.92 30.74
CA SER A 469 -5.74 11.76 31.47
C SER A 469 -5.65 13.23 31.08
N THR A 470 -4.45 13.71 30.84
CA THR A 470 -4.17 15.00 30.21
C THR A 470 -3.36 14.77 28.91
N THR A 471 -3.24 15.79 28.08
CA THR A 471 -2.42 15.72 26.84
C THR A 471 -0.92 15.68 27.11
N SER A 472 -0.49 15.70 28.35
CA SER A 472 0.90 15.62 28.80
C SER A 472 1.21 14.32 29.54
N ASP A 473 0.19 13.59 29.95
CA ASP A 473 0.37 12.32 30.65
C ASP A 473 0.59 11.19 29.62
N PRO A 474 1.47 10.22 29.92
CA PRO A 474 1.70 9.09 29.04
C PRO A 474 0.46 8.19 28.96
N LEU A 475 0.30 7.56 27.82
CA LEU A 475 -0.71 6.53 27.58
C LEU A 475 -0.24 5.21 28.22
N THR A 476 -0.97 4.74 29.24
CA THR A 476 -0.66 3.49 29.95
C THR A 476 -1.90 2.59 30.02
N PRO A 477 -1.79 1.30 30.40
CA PRO A 477 -2.95 0.40 30.49
C PRO A 477 -4.07 0.93 31.38
N THR A 478 -3.74 1.72 32.41
CA THR A 478 -4.69 2.29 33.38
C THR A 478 -5.02 3.76 33.14
N ASN A 479 -4.36 4.40 32.18
CA ASN A 479 -4.51 5.85 31.90
C ASN A 479 -4.77 6.09 30.41
N VAL A 480 -6.00 5.80 29.98
CA VAL A 480 -6.47 6.01 28.61
C VAL A 480 -7.70 6.91 28.62
N ARG A 481 -7.62 8.02 27.91
CA ARG A 481 -8.76 8.93 27.67
C ARG A 481 -9.07 8.96 26.18
N VAL A 482 -10.32 8.71 25.82
CA VAL A 482 -10.79 8.74 24.43
C VAL A 482 -11.93 9.77 24.33
N VAL A 483 -11.82 10.66 23.36
CA VAL A 483 -12.84 11.69 23.09
C VAL A 483 -13.21 11.65 21.60
N ARG A 484 -14.51 11.64 21.31
CA ARG A 484 -15.01 11.83 19.95
C ARG A 484 -15.03 13.31 19.62
N GLU A 485 -14.28 13.70 18.61
CA GLU A 485 -14.11 15.11 18.21
C GLU A 485 -14.80 15.42 16.87
N GLY A 486 -15.05 14.41 16.05
CA GLY A 486 -15.64 14.57 14.72
C GLY A 486 -16.75 13.58 14.42
N THR A 487 -17.56 13.89 13.40
CA THR A 487 -18.68 13.05 12.91
C THR A 487 -18.64 12.87 11.40
N ARG A 488 -17.48 13.12 10.76
CA ARG A 488 -17.37 13.14 9.30
C ARG A 488 -17.13 11.76 8.71
N GLY A 489 -16.42 10.91 9.45
CA GLY A 489 -16.01 9.58 9.03
C GLY A 489 -14.87 9.59 8.01
N SER A 490 -14.04 8.58 8.09
CA SER A 490 -12.76 8.48 7.39
C SER A 490 -12.74 7.30 6.42
N HIS A 491 -11.99 7.43 5.34
CA HIS A 491 -11.65 6.33 4.43
C HIS A 491 -10.46 5.52 4.97
N THR A 492 -10.16 4.36 4.37
CA THR A 492 -9.05 3.45 4.75
C THR A 492 -7.67 4.03 4.45
N HIS A 493 -7.57 5.01 3.55
CA HIS A 493 -6.27 5.56 3.17
C HIS A 493 -5.58 6.26 4.33
N LYS A 494 -4.27 6.03 4.44
CA LYS A 494 -3.43 6.65 5.46
C LYS A 494 -3.48 8.18 5.33
N PRO A 495 -3.77 8.92 6.40
CA PRO A 495 -3.74 10.36 6.39
C PRO A 495 -2.30 10.87 6.30
N VAL A 496 -2.13 12.10 5.84
CA VAL A 496 -0.85 12.82 5.91
C VAL A 496 -0.90 13.85 7.00
N ARG A 497 0.25 14.08 7.63
CA ARG A 497 0.38 15.10 8.65
C ARG A 497 1.20 16.27 8.11
N VAL A 498 0.64 17.47 8.24
CA VAL A 498 1.32 18.73 7.93
C VAL A 498 1.34 19.54 9.21
N ASP A 499 2.51 19.72 9.79
CA ASP A 499 2.71 20.34 11.10
C ASP A 499 1.82 19.70 12.19
N ASN A 500 0.88 20.46 12.75
CA ASN A 500 -0.06 20.00 13.77
C ASN A 500 -1.42 19.54 13.20
N THR A 501 -1.58 19.56 11.88
CA THR A 501 -2.83 19.23 11.21
C THR A 501 -2.74 17.85 10.56
N VAL A 502 -3.75 17.03 10.79
CA VAL A 502 -3.92 15.76 10.08
C VAL A 502 -4.84 16.00 8.88
N ILE A 503 -4.41 15.61 7.70
CA ILE A 503 -5.20 15.73 6.48
C ILE A 503 -5.61 14.34 6.04
N PHE A 504 -6.91 14.13 5.92
CA PHE A 504 -7.49 12.82 5.65
C PHE A 504 -8.58 12.85 4.60
N ILE A 505 -8.80 11.72 3.97
CA ILE A 505 -9.86 11.51 2.98
C ILE A 505 -11.12 11.10 3.72
N GLN A 506 -12.22 11.84 3.50
CA GLN A 506 -13.53 11.52 4.08
C GLN A 506 -14.07 10.21 3.49
N ARG A 507 -14.91 9.50 4.25
CA ARG A 507 -15.44 8.16 3.97
C ARG A 507 -15.85 7.90 2.51
N GLN A 508 -16.42 8.88 1.82
CA GLN A 508 -16.89 8.75 0.43
C GLN A 508 -15.84 9.16 -0.62
N GLN A 509 -14.58 9.38 -0.22
CA GLN A 509 -13.44 9.77 -1.06
C GLN A 509 -13.60 11.11 -1.82
N ARG A 510 -14.72 11.79 -1.70
CA ARG A 510 -15.05 13.02 -2.45
C ARG A 510 -14.66 14.31 -1.76
N LYS A 511 -14.07 14.21 -0.57
CA LYS A 511 -13.65 15.37 0.23
C LYS A 511 -12.33 15.09 0.92
N LEU A 512 -11.44 16.05 0.85
CA LEU A 512 -10.23 16.12 1.67
C LEU A 512 -10.50 17.04 2.85
N ARG A 513 -10.18 16.60 4.05
CA ARG A 513 -10.45 17.35 5.28
C ARG A 513 -9.21 17.54 6.11
N GLU A 514 -9.18 18.66 6.82
CA GLU A 514 -8.27 18.86 7.94
C GLU A 514 -8.85 18.21 9.21
N PHE A 515 -7.99 17.84 10.14
CA PHE A 515 -8.33 17.57 11.52
C PHE A 515 -7.31 18.29 12.38
N THR A 516 -7.73 19.38 12.99
CA THR A 516 -6.86 20.33 13.69
C THR A 516 -7.53 20.84 14.95
N TYR A 517 -6.73 21.05 16.00
CA TYR A 517 -7.22 21.66 17.22
C TYR A 517 -7.44 23.16 17.05
N ALA A 518 -8.60 23.65 17.45
CA ALA A 518 -8.97 25.06 17.46
C ALA A 518 -9.09 25.55 18.90
N PHE A 519 -8.19 26.44 19.28
CA PHE A 519 -8.12 26.99 20.67
C PHE A 519 -9.39 27.76 21.06
N GLU A 520 -10.00 28.48 20.11
CA GLU A 520 -11.19 29.28 20.34
C GLU A 520 -12.42 28.48 20.76
N SER A 521 -12.50 27.22 20.29
CA SER A 521 -13.63 26.33 20.63
C SER A 521 -13.23 25.21 21.58
N ASP A 522 -11.95 25.15 21.99
CA ASP A 522 -11.36 24.06 22.78
C ASP A 522 -11.74 22.66 22.23
N SER A 523 -11.70 22.51 20.95
CA SER A 523 -12.11 21.28 20.26
C SER A 523 -11.39 21.10 18.93
N TYR A 524 -11.38 19.86 18.41
CA TYR A 524 -10.88 19.60 17.07
C TYR A 524 -11.95 19.93 16.04
N GLN A 525 -11.53 20.51 14.93
CA GLN A 525 -12.36 20.86 13.79
C GLN A 525 -11.92 20.12 12.54
N SER A 526 -12.88 19.85 11.64
CA SER A 526 -12.63 19.14 10.37
C SER A 526 -13.13 19.95 9.17
N PRO A 527 -12.52 21.13 8.86
CA PRO A 527 -12.89 21.91 7.69
C PRO A 527 -12.67 21.14 6.39
N ASP A 528 -13.47 21.48 5.37
CA ASP A 528 -13.45 20.88 4.04
C ASP A 528 -12.49 21.67 3.13
N LEU A 529 -11.38 21.06 2.74
CA LEU A 529 -10.39 21.65 1.83
C LEU A 529 -10.85 21.68 0.35
N THR A 530 -11.89 20.91 0.01
CA THR A 530 -12.42 20.82 -1.35
C THR A 530 -13.64 21.69 -1.59
N ILE A 531 -14.05 22.50 -0.61
CA ILE A 531 -15.33 23.24 -0.65
C ILE A 531 -15.46 24.21 -1.83
N LEU A 532 -14.35 24.86 -2.24
CA LEU A 532 -14.32 25.78 -3.38
C LEU A 532 -14.00 25.08 -4.71
N SER A 533 -13.59 23.80 -4.65
CA SER A 533 -13.07 23.05 -5.78
C SER A 533 -13.57 21.59 -5.77
N PRO A 534 -14.87 21.33 -5.61
CA PRO A 534 -15.37 19.95 -5.49
C PRO A 534 -15.10 19.10 -6.74
N GLN A 535 -14.90 19.70 -7.91
CA GLN A 535 -14.57 19.01 -9.15
C GLN A 535 -13.22 18.27 -9.08
N VAL A 536 -12.24 18.75 -8.28
CA VAL A 536 -10.92 18.10 -8.16
C VAL A 536 -11.01 16.74 -7.48
N ALA A 537 -12.00 16.53 -6.62
CA ALA A 537 -12.25 15.27 -5.94
C ALA A 537 -13.38 14.44 -6.59
N LYS A 538 -13.90 14.87 -7.75
CA LYS A 538 -14.95 14.14 -8.47
C LYS A 538 -14.41 12.79 -8.94
N GLY A 539 -15.13 11.71 -8.64
CA GLY A 539 -14.71 10.34 -8.90
C GLY A 539 -14.00 9.68 -7.70
N GLY A 540 -13.51 10.47 -6.77
CA GLY A 540 -12.81 9.99 -5.56
C GLY A 540 -11.30 10.21 -5.60
N ILE A 541 -10.70 10.43 -4.44
CA ILE A 541 -9.25 10.48 -4.22
C ILE A 541 -8.84 9.12 -3.65
N SER A 542 -7.93 8.42 -4.32
CA SER A 542 -7.49 7.06 -3.96
C SER A 542 -6.30 7.05 -3.00
N GLU A 543 -5.40 8.00 -3.11
CA GLU A 543 -4.21 8.09 -2.27
C GLU A 543 -3.75 9.54 -2.17
N ILE A 544 -3.10 9.89 -1.06
CA ILE A 544 -2.47 11.20 -0.86
C ILE A 544 -1.04 11.01 -0.35
N ALA A 545 -0.15 11.90 -0.80
CA ALA A 545 1.23 11.99 -0.33
C ALA A 545 1.61 13.45 -0.08
N TYR A 546 2.49 13.69 0.88
CA TYR A 546 2.91 15.02 1.29
C TYR A 546 4.33 15.31 0.84
N GLN A 547 4.51 16.35 0.07
CA GLN A 547 5.79 16.93 -0.31
C GLN A 547 6.04 18.20 0.51
N GLN A 548 7.12 18.19 1.29
CA GLN A 548 7.47 19.31 2.14
C GLN A 548 8.21 20.40 1.35
N GLU A 549 9.18 20.05 0.55
CA GLU A 549 10.04 20.96 -0.18
C GLU A 549 10.00 20.72 -1.70
N PRO A 550 10.25 21.74 -2.54
CA PRO A 550 10.50 23.15 -2.24
C PRO A 550 9.24 23.95 -1.85
N ASN A 551 8.06 23.40 -2.05
CA ASN A 551 6.78 24.01 -1.67
C ASN A 551 5.91 22.94 -1.03
N THR A 552 5.25 23.29 0.06
CA THR A 552 4.30 22.42 0.76
C THR A 552 3.14 22.04 -0.17
N THR A 553 3.16 20.83 -0.68
CA THR A 553 2.16 20.33 -1.61
C THR A 553 1.65 18.96 -1.17
N ILE A 554 0.35 18.80 -1.12
CA ILE A 554 -0.29 17.51 -0.93
C ILE A 554 -0.70 17.02 -2.31
N TRP A 555 -0.06 15.96 -2.75
CA TRP A 555 -0.40 15.29 -3.99
C TRP A 555 -1.52 14.28 -3.75
N GLY A 556 -2.43 14.16 -4.69
CA GLY A 556 -3.52 13.21 -4.65
C GLY A 556 -3.66 12.47 -5.98
N VAL A 557 -3.94 11.17 -5.90
CA VAL A 557 -4.34 10.34 -7.04
C VAL A 557 -5.84 10.19 -7.00
N LYS A 558 -6.50 10.49 -8.13
CA LYS A 558 -7.93 10.22 -8.29
C LYS A 558 -8.16 8.79 -8.76
N ALA A 559 -9.35 8.27 -8.53
CA ALA A 559 -9.74 6.94 -8.99
C ALA A 559 -9.68 6.76 -10.52
N ASP A 560 -9.78 7.87 -11.28
CA ASP A 560 -9.61 7.90 -12.73
C ASP A 560 -8.14 8.03 -13.18
N GLY A 561 -7.20 8.01 -12.25
CA GLY A 561 -5.77 8.12 -12.50
C GLY A 561 -5.26 9.54 -12.74
N GLN A 562 -6.09 10.58 -12.56
CA GLN A 562 -5.62 11.96 -12.66
C GLN A 562 -4.82 12.34 -11.40
N LEU A 563 -3.66 12.96 -11.59
CA LEU A 563 -2.89 13.57 -10.51
C LEU A 563 -3.47 14.95 -10.19
N VAL A 564 -3.73 15.19 -8.91
CA VAL A 564 -4.10 16.51 -8.38
C VAL A 564 -3.09 16.95 -7.33
N GLY A 565 -2.89 18.25 -7.21
CA GLY A 565 -2.04 18.83 -6.18
C GLY A 565 -2.80 19.89 -5.40
N LEU A 566 -2.52 19.96 -4.12
CA LEU A 566 -3.00 21.01 -3.23
C LEU A 566 -1.79 21.73 -2.63
N THR A 567 -1.53 22.96 -3.07
CA THR A 567 -0.60 23.83 -2.35
C THR A 567 -1.29 24.27 -1.07
N TYR A 568 -0.72 23.86 0.06
CA TYR A 568 -1.33 24.02 1.37
C TYR A 568 -0.39 24.78 2.30
N LEU A 569 -0.78 26.00 2.68
CA LEU A 569 -0.11 26.82 3.66
C LEU A 569 -1.14 27.58 4.48
N ARG A 570 -1.57 26.97 5.60
CA ARG A 570 -2.69 27.46 6.39
C ARG A 570 -2.47 28.87 6.96
N ASP A 571 -1.26 29.15 7.45
CA ASP A 571 -0.90 30.44 8.07
C ASP A 571 -1.01 31.61 7.08
N GLN A 572 -0.85 31.34 5.79
CA GLN A 572 -1.00 32.31 4.72
C GLN A 572 -2.35 32.18 4.00
N GLN A 573 -3.25 31.34 4.50
CA GLN A 573 -4.57 31.06 3.92
C GLN A 573 -4.50 30.58 2.46
N VAL A 574 -3.41 29.90 2.07
CA VAL A 574 -3.25 29.27 0.74
C VAL A 574 -3.83 27.87 0.82
N ILE A 575 -4.92 27.64 0.11
CA ILE A 575 -5.56 26.35 -0.12
C ILE A 575 -5.87 26.31 -1.60
N ALA A 576 -4.90 25.87 -2.40
CA ALA A 576 -4.92 26.07 -3.83
C ALA A 576 -4.80 24.73 -4.57
N TRP A 577 -5.92 24.28 -5.12
CA TRP A 577 -5.98 23.07 -5.94
C TRP A 577 -5.50 23.33 -7.36
N HIS A 578 -4.80 22.35 -7.92
CA HIS A 578 -4.37 22.32 -9.31
C HIS A 578 -4.35 20.88 -9.83
N ARG A 579 -4.53 20.71 -11.13
CA ARG A 579 -4.57 19.40 -11.79
C ARG A 579 -3.36 19.20 -12.67
N HIS A 580 -2.95 17.93 -12.82
CA HIS A 580 -1.80 17.59 -13.65
C HIS A 580 -2.10 16.43 -14.58
N LYS A 581 -1.68 16.59 -15.82
CA LYS A 581 -1.57 15.51 -16.79
C LYS A 581 -0.13 15.06 -16.85
N ILE A 582 0.14 13.85 -16.44
CA ILE A 582 1.43 13.17 -16.59
C ILE A 582 1.26 12.25 -17.78
N GLY A 583 2.05 12.41 -18.81
CA GLY A 583 2.01 11.77 -20.12
C GLY A 583 1.20 10.47 -20.18
N GLY A 584 0.32 10.40 -21.17
CA GLY A 584 -0.77 9.44 -21.17
C GLY A 584 -0.38 7.99 -21.39
N VAL A 585 -1.17 7.11 -20.87
CA VAL A 585 -1.51 5.80 -21.45
C VAL A 585 -2.11 6.08 -22.82
N SER A 586 -1.93 5.19 -23.78
CA SER A 586 -2.53 5.34 -25.11
C SER A 586 -4.01 5.67 -24.96
N GLY A 587 -4.36 6.93 -25.17
CA GLY A 587 -5.73 7.28 -25.40
C GLY A 587 -6.14 6.61 -26.69
N ALA A 588 -7.34 6.09 -26.74
CA ALA A 588 -7.94 5.76 -28.01
C ALA A 588 -8.09 7.06 -28.81
N CYS A 589 -7.63 7.10 -30.04
CA CYS A 589 -8.04 8.14 -30.97
C CYS A 589 -9.28 7.69 -31.74
N THR A 590 -10.16 8.60 -32.08
CA THR A 590 -11.36 8.29 -32.86
C THR A 590 -11.34 9.02 -34.19
N ILE A 591 -11.91 8.37 -35.20
CA ILE A 591 -12.14 8.90 -36.53
C ILE A 591 -13.64 8.83 -36.79
N THR A 592 -14.29 9.97 -37.00
CA THR A 592 -15.71 10.03 -37.34
C THR A 592 -15.87 10.39 -38.80
N VAL A 593 -16.58 9.56 -39.55
CA VAL A 593 -16.94 9.82 -40.95
C VAL A 593 -18.25 10.56 -40.96
N SER A 594 -18.23 11.81 -41.42
CA SER A 594 -19.43 12.67 -41.47
C SER A 594 -20.00 12.82 -42.87
N ASP A 595 -19.18 12.71 -43.92
CA ASP A 595 -19.62 12.85 -45.31
C ASP A 595 -18.71 12.03 -46.26
N PHE A 596 -19.04 10.71 -46.41
CA PHE A 596 -18.25 9.80 -47.23
C PHE A 596 -18.18 10.18 -48.72
N ALA A 597 -19.25 10.77 -49.22
CA ALA A 597 -19.40 11.03 -50.66
C ALA A 597 -18.43 12.11 -51.19
N ASN A 598 -17.99 12.98 -50.30
CA ASN A 598 -17.10 14.09 -50.64
C ASN A 598 -15.67 13.92 -50.13
N ILE A 599 -15.30 12.75 -49.57
CA ILE A 599 -13.88 12.47 -49.22
C ILE A 599 -13.09 12.35 -50.53
N ALA A 600 -12.16 13.29 -50.74
CA ALA A 600 -11.33 13.29 -51.95
C ALA A 600 -10.29 12.16 -51.94
N ALA A 601 -9.98 11.59 -53.09
CA ALA A 601 -8.83 10.70 -53.22
C ALA A 601 -7.54 11.45 -52.82
N GLY A 602 -6.70 10.78 -52.04
CA GLY A 602 -5.49 11.37 -51.46
C GLY A 602 -5.70 12.02 -50.11
N THR A 603 -6.93 11.94 -49.48
CA THR A 603 -7.13 12.34 -48.12
C THR A 603 -6.32 11.45 -47.17
N VAL A 604 -5.55 12.02 -46.26
CA VAL A 604 -4.58 11.37 -45.41
C VAL A 604 -5.07 11.28 -43.96
N LEU A 605 -4.99 10.10 -43.38
CA LEU A 605 -5.07 9.86 -41.94
C LEU A 605 -3.66 9.53 -41.45
N LYS A 606 -3.05 10.43 -40.69
CA LYS A 606 -1.69 10.25 -40.16
C LYS A 606 -1.74 9.96 -38.68
N PHE A 607 -1.32 8.78 -38.29
CA PHE A 607 -1.15 8.36 -36.91
C PHE A 607 0.28 8.63 -36.46
N THR A 608 0.43 9.27 -35.30
CA THR A 608 1.72 9.39 -34.62
C THR A 608 1.69 8.49 -33.38
N LYS A 609 2.53 7.47 -33.39
CA LYS A 609 2.64 6.48 -32.29
C LYS A 609 3.32 7.08 -31.06
N SER A 610 3.19 6.41 -29.93
CA SER A 610 3.78 6.81 -28.66
C SER A 610 5.31 7.00 -28.68
N ASN A 611 6.01 6.37 -29.60
CA ASN A 611 7.46 6.49 -29.82
C ASN A 611 7.85 7.57 -30.85
N GLY A 612 6.88 8.36 -31.35
CA GLY A 612 7.09 9.43 -32.35
C GLY A 612 7.13 8.94 -33.80
N GLN A 613 7.04 7.62 -34.05
CA GLN A 613 6.91 7.13 -35.43
C GLN A 613 5.54 7.40 -36.01
N THR A 614 5.45 7.61 -37.32
CA THR A 614 4.19 7.89 -37.98
C THR A 614 3.80 6.75 -38.94
N VAL A 615 2.49 6.47 -39.00
CA VAL A 615 1.86 5.57 -39.97
C VAL A 615 0.76 6.35 -40.67
N THR A 616 0.69 6.24 -41.98
CA THR A 616 -0.22 7.05 -42.81
C THR A 616 -1.10 6.16 -43.66
N PHE A 617 -2.41 6.36 -43.59
CA PHE A 617 -3.41 5.72 -44.42
C PHE A 617 -3.97 6.76 -45.37
N THR A 618 -4.19 6.41 -46.66
CA THR A 618 -4.60 7.34 -47.68
C THR A 618 -5.87 6.87 -48.38
N SER A 619 -6.82 7.77 -48.57
CA SER A 619 -8.05 7.48 -49.30
C SER A 619 -7.78 7.34 -50.80
N GLU A 620 -8.39 6.33 -51.39
CA GLU A 620 -8.51 6.20 -52.86
C GLU A 620 -9.83 6.78 -53.36
N THR A 621 -10.03 6.76 -54.65
CA THR A 621 -11.30 7.19 -55.27
C THR A 621 -12.45 6.35 -54.75
N ALA A 622 -13.58 7.03 -54.39
CA ALA A 622 -14.78 6.37 -53.90
C ALA A 622 -15.27 5.26 -54.82
N GLY A 623 -15.70 4.11 -54.29
CA GLY A 623 -16.19 2.97 -55.06
C GLY A 623 -16.27 1.66 -54.29
N SER A 624 -16.99 0.67 -54.85
CA SER A 624 -17.30 -0.61 -54.28
C SER A 624 -16.25 -1.67 -54.67
N GLY A 625 -15.01 -1.49 -54.37
CA GLY A 625 -13.94 -2.48 -54.60
C GLY A 625 -12.87 -2.44 -53.55
N ALA A 626 -12.03 -3.48 -53.47
CA ALA A 626 -10.85 -3.42 -52.61
C ALA A 626 -9.95 -2.25 -53.05
N PRO A 627 -9.27 -1.54 -52.14
CA PRO A 627 -8.29 -0.55 -52.49
C PRO A 627 -7.12 -1.15 -53.24
N THR A 628 -6.51 -0.37 -54.12
CA THR A 628 -5.32 -0.78 -54.88
C THR A 628 -4.10 -0.89 -53.99
N ASP A 629 -3.99 0.01 -52.99
CA ASP A 629 -3.03 -0.16 -51.88
C ASP A 629 -3.64 -1.05 -50.82
N THR A 630 -3.22 -2.29 -50.76
CA THR A 630 -3.74 -3.29 -49.83
C THR A 630 -3.25 -3.10 -48.37
N ASP A 631 -2.22 -2.31 -48.14
CA ASP A 631 -1.62 -2.13 -46.83
C ASP A 631 -2.08 -0.80 -46.17
N PHE A 632 -2.16 0.30 -46.91
CA PHE A 632 -2.40 1.65 -46.37
C PHE A 632 -3.55 2.42 -47.08
N GLY A 633 -4.20 1.82 -48.06
CA GLY A 633 -5.30 2.44 -48.80
C GLY A 633 -6.67 2.15 -48.18
N PHE A 634 -7.58 3.08 -48.18
CA PHE A 634 -9.01 2.85 -47.88
C PHE A 634 -9.88 3.53 -48.91
N ARG A 635 -11.10 3.02 -49.15
CA ARG A 635 -12.05 3.60 -50.11
C ARG A 635 -13.30 4.10 -49.39
N PRO A 636 -13.71 5.35 -49.57
CA PRO A 636 -15.06 5.82 -49.26
C PRO A 636 -16.08 5.04 -50.09
N ASN A 637 -17.15 4.52 -49.46
CA ASN A 637 -18.14 3.71 -50.17
C ASN A 637 -19.52 3.76 -49.52
N GLU A 638 -20.57 3.85 -50.36
CA GLU A 638 -21.99 3.72 -50.06
C GLU A 638 -22.58 4.53 -48.91
N SER A 639 -21.93 4.62 -47.78
CA SER A 639 -22.40 5.35 -46.58
C SER A 639 -21.24 5.71 -45.66
N ASN A 640 -21.51 6.57 -44.68
CA ASN A 640 -20.53 6.91 -43.62
C ASN A 640 -20.15 5.67 -42.81
N ASN A 641 -21.12 4.79 -42.53
CA ASN A 641 -20.86 3.55 -41.77
C ASN A 641 -19.98 2.60 -42.58
N THR A 642 -20.32 2.33 -43.86
CA THR A 642 -19.49 1.44 -44.73
C THR A 642 -18.09 1.99 -44.91
N THR A 643 -17.92 3.30 -44.99
CA THR A 643 -16.62 3.95 -45.07
C THR A 643 -15.85 3.80 -43.74
N ALA A 644 -16.51 3.89 -42.60
CA ALA A 644 -15.90 3.58 -41.30
C ALA A 644 -15.46 2.13 -41.20
N ASP A 645 -16.29 1.18 -41.69
CA ASP A 645 -15.92 -0.26 -41.76
C ASP A 645 -14.71 -0.50 -42.69
N ASN A 646 -14.58 0.23 -43.77
CA ASN A 646 -13.41 0.14 -44.65
C ASN A 646 -12.14 0.69 -43.97
N ILE A 647 -12.26 1.82 -43.28
CA ILE A 647 -11.16 2.38 -42.47
C ILE A 647 -10.77 1.40 -41.35
N PHE A 648 -11.76 0.87 -40.62
CA PHE A 648 -11.55 -0.16 -39.59
C PHE A 648 -10.78 -1.36 -40.15
N THR A 649 -11.26 -1.95 -41.23
CA THR A 649 -10.65 -3.14 -41.84
C THR A 649 -9.19 -2.89 -42.18
N ARG A 650 -8.87 -1.71 -42.66
CA ARG A 650 -7.52 -1.36 -43.09
C ARG A 650 -6.58 -1.12 -41.92
N ILE A 651 -7.02 -0.35 -40.92
CA ILE A 651 -6.20 -0.05 -39.75
C ILE A 651 -6.02 -1.32 -38.88
N ASN A 652 -7.07 -2.13 -38.73
CA ASN A 652 -7.04 -3.37 -37.94
C ASN A 652 -6.10 -4.45 -38.55
N ALA A 653 -5.82 -4.37 -39.86
CA ALA A 653 -4.83 -5.22 -40.49
C ALA A 653 -3.38 -4.82 -40.20
N HIS A 654 -3.16 -3.62 -39.65
CA HIS A 654 -1.83 -3.11 -39.33
C HIS A 654 -1.40 -3.59 -37.94
N ALA A 655 -0.22 -4.22 -37.82
CA ALA A 655 0.26 -4.83 -36.58
C ALA A 655 0.44 -3.87 -35.40
N ASP A 656 0.59 -2.57 -35.67
CA ASP A 656 0.81 -1.57 -34.64
C ASP A 656 -0.49 -1.05 -33.97
N PHE A 657 -1.66 -1.40 -34.50
CA PHE A 657 -2.93 -0.89 -34.01
C PHE A 657 -3.93 -1.98 -33.65
N THR A 658 -4.66 -1.74 -32.58
CA THR A 658 -5.88 -2.47 -32.20
C THR A 658 -7.07 -1.55 -32.47
N VAL A 659 -8.09 -2.04 -33.13
CA VAL A 659 -9.23 -1.23 -33.54
C VAL A 659 -10.52 -1.86 -33.01
N ALA A 660 -11.33 -1.08 -32.32
CA ALA A 660 -12.66 -1.51 -31.93
C ALA A 660 -13.60 -1.48 -33.15
N ASN A 661 -14.48 -2.47 -33.24
CA ASN A 661 -15.49 -2.56 -34.32
C ASN A 661 -16.30 -1.25 -34.37
N PRO A 662 -16.46 -0.62 -35.54
CA PRO A 662 -17.12 0.67 -35.64
C PRO A 662 -18.53 0.67 -35.03
N ALA A 663 -18.81 1.67 -34.22
CA ALA A 663 -20.15 1.96 -33.76
C ALA A 663 -20.70 3.13 -34.57
N ALA A 664 -21.65 2.89 -35.43
CA ALA A 664 -22.12 3.84 -36.44
C ALA A 664 -20.93 4.27 -37.35
N ALA A 665 -20.75 5.57 -37.59
CA ALA A 665 -19.68 6.10 -38.45
C ALA A 665 -18.39 6.44 -37.69
N VAL A 666 -18.13 5.81 -36.53
CA VAL A 666 -16.97 6.11 -35.67
C VAL A 666 -16.04 4.90 -35.53
N VAL A 667 -14.78 5.11 -35.82
CA VAL A 667 -13.70 4.12 -35.66
C VAL A 667 -12.84 4.53 -34.48
N THR A 668 -12.67 3.63 -33.49
CA THR A 668 -11.79 3.83 -32.34
C THR A 668 -10.52 3.02 -32.51
N VAL A 669 -9.38 3.67 -32.41
CA VAL A 669 -8.05 3.08 -32.65
C VAL A 669 -7.16 3.24 -31.44
N GLU A 670 -6.49 2.18 -31.05
CA GLU A 670 -5.48 2.12 -29.98
C GLU A 670 -4.17 1.57 -30.53
N GLU A 671 -3.04 1.91 -29.91
CA GLU A 671 -1.75 1.34 -30.25
C GLU A 671 -1.62 -0.05 -29.61
N THR A 672 -1.42 -1.12 -30.42
CA THR A 672 -1.35 -2.52 -29.94
C THR A 672 -0.22 -2.74 -28.94
N LEU A 673 0.95 -2.16 -29.22
CA LEU A 673 2.13 -2.22 -28.36
C LEU A 673 2.70 -0.83 -28.19
N ARG A 674 2.45 -0.25 -27.06
CA ARG A 674 2.95 1.07 -26.74
C ARG A 674 4.47 1.06 -26.49
N LYS A 675 5.22 1.81 -27.30
CA LYS A 675 6.69 1.86 -27.24
C LYS A 675 7.26 3.20 -26.79
N GLY A 676 6.41 4.10 -26.28
CA GLY A 676 6.83 5.45 -25.86
C GLY A 676 5.86 6.10 -24.88
N ALA A 677 6.22 7.29 -24.41
CA ALA A 677 5.46 8.03 -23.40
C ALA A 677 4.42 8.98 -23.99
N ALA A 678 4.45 9.25 -25.29
CA ALA A 678 3.48 10.13 -25.94
C ALA A 678 2.15 9.40 -26.20
N PRO A 679 0.99 10.07 -26.19
CA PRO A 679 -0.27 9.49 -26.61
C PRO A 679 -0.26 9.15 -28.10
N LEU A 680 -1.04 8.15 -28.50
CA LEU A 680 -1.37 7.93 -29.91
C LEU A 680 -2.23 9.12 -30.36
N THR A 681 -1.84 9.76 -31.45
CA THR A 681 -2.63 10.83 -32.07
C THR A 681 -2.95 10.50 -33.51
N VAL A 682 -4.09 10.99 -34.00
CA VAL A 682 -4.47 10.92 -35.40
C VAL A 682 -4.80 12.32 -35.92
N GLU A 683 -4.28 12.62 -37.09
CA GLU A 683 -4.56 13.85 -37.82
C GLU A 683 -5.21 13.49 -39.17
N SER A 684 -6.25 14.21 -39.54
CA SER A 684 -6.86 14.09 -40.85
C SER A 684 -6.53 15.33 -41.73
N SER A 685 -6.17 15.10 -42.97
CA SER A 685 -6.02 16.21 -43.95
C SER A 685 -7.37 16.77 -44.41
N ASP A 686 -8.48 16.08 -44.15
CA ASP A 686 -9.84 16.54 -44.40
C ASP A 686 -10.69 16.50 -43.13
N THR A 687 -10.50 17.48 -42.26
CA THR A 687 -11.18 17.58 -40.96
C THR A 687 -12.69 17.89 -41.07
N ALA A 688 -13.15 18.28 -42.23
CA ALA A 688 -14.58 18.55 -42.46
C ALA A 688 -15.38 17.25 -42.63
N ARG A 689 -14.75 16.18 -43.18
CA ARG A 689 -15.42 14.92 -43.50
C ARG A 689 -14.92 13.72 -42.69
N LEU A 690 -13.66 13.80 -42.24
CA LEU A 690 -13.03 12.85 -41.33
C LEU A 690 -12.59 13.62 -40.07
N THR A 691 -13.49 13.75 -39.12
CA THR A 691 -13.17 14.41 -37.84
C THR A 691 -12.38 13.44 -36.97
N THR A 692 -11.28 13.91 -36.42
CA THR A 692 -10.44 13.12 -35.52
C THR A 692 -10.48 13.68 -34.11
N THR A 693 -10.52 12.79 -33.12
CA THR A 693 -10.45 13.17 -31.69
C THR A 693 -9.39 12.33 -31.02
N ASN A 694 -8.46 12.99 -30.35
CA ASN A 694 -7.41 12.33 -29.59
C ASN A 694 -7.79 12.39 -28.11
N GLN A 695 -7.78 11.25 -27.43
CA GLN A 695 -8.00 11.17 -26.00
C GLN A 695 -6.66 11.04 -25.28
N GLU A 696 -6.37 11.98 -24.41
CA GLU A 696 -5.24 11.90 -23.50
C GLU A 696 -5.74 11.36 -22.17
N ILE A 697 -5.21 10.22 -21.73
CA ILE A 697 -5.47 9.65 -20.41
C ILE A 697 -4.17 9.70 -19.61
N SER A 698 -4.18 10.45 -18.50
CA SER A 698 -3.13 10.41 -17.51
C SER A 698 -3.53 9.46 -16.40
N ILE A 699 -2.72 8.44 -16.11
CA ILE A 699 -2.96 7.53 -15.00
C ILE A 699 -1.82 7.64 -14.02
N VAL A 700 -2.16 7.95 -12.77
CA VAL A 700 -1.29 7.82 -11.60
C VAL A 700 -1.98 6.85 -10.66
N GLU A 701 -1.31 5.76 -10.30
CA GLU A 701 -1.87 4.71 -9.45
C GLU A 701 -1.51 4.92 -7.99
N SER A 702 -0.29 5.34 -7.72
CA SER A 702 0.21 5.54 -6.38
C SER A 702 1.27 6.64 -6.30
N LEU A 703 1.48 7.17 -5.10
CA LEU A 703 2.42 8.23 -4.79
C LEU A 703 3.32 7.82 -3.62
N SER A 704 4.62 8.13 -3.77
CA SER A 704 5.59 8.11 -2.68
C SER A 704 6.44 9.37 -2.76
N VAL A 705 6.49 10.12 -1.66
CA VAL A 705 7.25 11.37 -1.55
C VAL A 705 8.24 11.27 -0.39
#